data_9158f8d0cf0e702ba0bdd5f48291a9a6
#
_entry.id   9158f8d0cf0e702ba0bdd5f48291a9a6
#
_cell.length_a   1.000
_cell.length_b   1.000
_cell.length_c   1.000
_cell.angle_alpha   90.00
_cell.angle_beta   90.00
_cell.angle_gamma   90.00
#
_symmetry.space_group_name_H-M   'P 1'
#
loop_
_entity.id
_entity.type
_entity.pdbx_description
1 polymer ?
#
loop_
_entity_poly.entity_id
_entity_poly.type
_entity_poly.pdbx_seq_one_letter_code
_entity_poly.pdbx_strand_id
1 'polypeptide(L)'
;MSDTAAGAEGGLDTAEAQRRLRAVGPNRIAEHHETPLWRLALAQFRSLVVLLLLAGAAIAGALDEWAEAIAILAALLLNATIGFLAEWRARVSLARLRALAVPHAIVRRDGHLARIAALELVPGDVVVLEAGAAVPADARLLRSAALQVDESALTGESAAVWKDAAARPAPDAPLAERVNVVHLGTAVLGGSGLALVTATGPATELGRIGQLVASTGRRATPLERQVEALGRRLIVLALAICAVVGLAGILHGEPIGLMLETAISLAVAAVPEGLPAVLSLALAAGLWRLAGRGALVRRLAAVETLGSTTVICADKTGTMTENQMTVVIVALAGRRIHVGGGGRSTIGSFMDGHDVLAPLADPHLTLLLAAGALCNDASLRPAIDGLHLLGDPTEAALLVAAGKAGLEPAELARAWPRRREIPFDPARRMMVTFHLMPGSAGARAGTPVLLAKGAPGAILELANRVHTADGPVALSEAGRAHLLEQNRALAAEGLRVLALAWRPVDVIEDGAVDDLVFLGFVGLLDPTRPGVKDAIASCREAGIRTLMLTGDQQLTAETVGRQLGLEPEAIRSRVSPEGKLDLVKELQARGEVVAMTGDGVNDAPALVRADIGVAMGRHGTDVARESADLVLTDDNFATIVEAVKEGRVIRANLRKVIHFLFSCNLSEILTIFVAILLGYPSPLLPLQILWVNLVTDILPALALIWDPADPEIMERPPLDPAEALITWRFGARILGEGALLAAGVLGTYLWVVWNHGPGAPAATMAFMALVLIHPFQAMSCRSTRLNWWQLPPNPWIPLSLIALLALQWMAVELDPLASLLGTVPLTRADWLALASGVLWPVAALEALKAWGRYTSLGLPDPTPAPPREDSVTTTPRKS
;
A
#
# COMPACT_ATOMS: atom_id res chain seq x y z
N MET A 1 24.97 -41.66 16.94
CA MET A 1 24.26 -40.44 16.46
C MET A 1 23.44 -40.69 15.17
N SER A 2 23.20 -41.91 14.75
CA SER A 2 22.37 -42.23 13.59
C SER A 2 20.89 -42.52 13.93
N ASP A 3 20.56 -42.75 15.20
CA ASP A 3 19.18 -43.04 15.65
C ASP A 3 18.30 -41.82 15.95
N THR A 4 18.90 -40.61 16.00
CA THR A 4 18.14 -39.39 16.31
C THR A 4 17.51 -38.73 15.07
N ALA A 5 17.95 -39.08 13.86
CA ALA A 5 17.43 -38.45 12.62
C ALA A 5 16.11 -39.09 12.16
N ALA A 6 15.95 -40.41 12.29
CA ALA A 6 14.75 -41.13 11.90
C ALA A 6 13.53 -40.79 12.80
N GLY A 7 13.77 -40.53 14.08
CA GLY A 7 12.72 -40.06 15.01
C GLY A 7 12.31 -38.60 14.83
N ALA A 8 13.19 -37.76 14.27
CA ALA A 8 12.92 -36.36 14.05
C ALA A 8 12.00 -36.08 12.84
N GLU A 9 11.93 -36.97 11.88
CA GLU A 9 11.08 -36.73 10.66
C GLU A 9 9.57 -36.78 10.92
N GLY A 10 9.12 -37.36 12.04
CA GLY A 10 7.73 -37.39 12.48
C GLY A 10 7.21 -36.02 12.96
N GLY A 11 8.10 -35.09 13.28
CA GLY A 11 7.79 -33.76 13.84
C GLY A 11 7.45 -33.86 15.35
N LEU A 12 7.25 -32.69 15.97
CA LEU A 12 6.85 -32.59 17.38
C LEU A 12 5.37 -32.95 17.57
N ASP A 13 5.05 -33.46 18.75
CA ASP A 13 3.68 -33.50 19.24
C ASP A 13 3.18 -32.05 19.49
N THR A 14 1.92 -31.78 19.15
CA THR A 14 1.32 -30.46 19.31
C THR A 14 1.36 -29.96 20.76
N ALA A 15 1.19 -30.83 21.75
CA ALA A 15 1.28 -30.47 23.16
C ALA A 15 2.70 -30.07 23.59
N GLU A 16 3.72 -30.77 23.04
CA GLU A 16 5.12 -30.40 23.27
C GLU A 16 5.49 -29.09 22.61
N ALA A 17 5.03 -28.84 21.37
CA ALA A 17 5.22 -27.58 20.68
C ALA A 17 4.64 -26.40 21.48
N GLN A 18 3.45 -26.56 22.06
CA GLN A 18 2.85 -25.53 22.92
C GLN A 18 3.63 -25.31 24.23
N ARG A 19 4.19 -26.35 24.84
CA ARG A 19 5.05 -26.22 26.00
C ARG A 19 6.31 -25.42 25.68
N ARG A 20 6.97 -25.73 24.55
CA ARG A 20 8.16 -25.03 24.10
C ARG A 20 7.85 -23.58 23.72
N LEU A 21 6.69 -23.31 23.10
CA LEU A 21 6.26 -21.94 22.78
C LEU A 21 6.10 -21.08 24.04
N ARG A 22 5.60 -21.66 25.12
CA ARG A 22 5.50 -20.95 26.42
C ARG A 22 6.86 -20.74 27.08
N ALA A 23 7.81 -21.64 26.86
CA ALA A 23 9.15 -21.57 27.45
C ALA A 23 10.09 -20.63 26.67
N VAL A 24 10.08 -20.70 25.33
CA VAL A 24 11.01 -19.96 24.44
C VAL A 24 10.39 -18.63 24.01
N GLY A 25 9.06 -18.53 23.97
CA GLY A 25 8.31 -17.39 23.43
C GLY A 25 8.07 -17.52 21.91
N PRO A 26 7.30 -16.58 21.34
CA PRO A 26 6.95 -16.59 19.93
C PRO A 26 8.20 -16.35 19.05
N ASN A 27 8.20 -16.97 17.85
CA ASN A 27 9.23 -16.77 16.83
C ASN A 27 9.09 -15.37 16.21
N ARG A 28 9.57 -14.37 16.93
CA ARG A 28 9.52 -12.97 16.54
C ARG A 28 10.87 -12.32 16.82
N ILE A 29 11.51 -11.79 15.79
CA ILE A 29 12.61 -10.86 16.00
C ILE A 29 12.03 -9.64 16.70
N ALA A 30 12.57 -9.24 17.82
CA ALA A 30 12.15 -8.04 18.53
C ALA A 30 12.42 -6.83 17.60
N GLU A 31 11.47 -6.50 16.77
CA GLU A 31 11.40 -5.20 16.16
C GLU A 31 11.21 -4.20 17.29
N HIS A 32 12.26 -3.48 17.66
CA HIS A 32 12.25 -2.44 18.70
C HIS A 32 11.51 -2.88 19.97
N HIS A 33 12.19 -2.87 21.09
CA HIS A 33 11.53 -2.92 22.40
C HIS A 33 10.34 -1.96 22.33
N GLU A 34 9.12 -2.46 22.42
CA GLU A 34 7.96 -1.61 22.60
C GLU A 34 8.33 -0.68 23.73
N THR A 35 8.49 0.61 23.41
CA THR A 35 8.84 1.58 24.45
C THR A 35 7.76 1.48 25.52
N PRO A 36 8.10 1.13 26.77
CA PRO A 36 7.11 0.91 27.80
C PRO A 36 6.26 2.16 27.96
N LEU A 37 4.98 2.00 28.28
CA LEU A 37 4.00 3.09 28.34
C LEU A 37 4.46 4.26 29.21
N TRP A 38 5.19 3.99 30.29
CA TRP A 38 5.74 5.06 31.13
C TRP A 38 6.80 5.91 30.41
N ARG A 39 7.62 5.33 29.52
CA ARG A 39 8.57 6.10 28.70
C ARG A 39 7.86 6.95 27.64
N LEU A 40 6.75 6.43 27.11
CA LEU A 40 5.90 7.17 26.20
C LEU A 40 5.27 8.38 26.90
N ALA A 41 4.76 8.18 28.13
CA ALA A 41 4.25 9.27 28.96
C ALA A 41 5.35 10.27 29.31
N LEU A 42 6.54 9.80 29.72
CA LEU A 42 7.66 10.68 30.05
C LEU A 42 8.20 11.45 28.84
N ALA A 43 8.09 10.88 27.63
CA ALA A 43 8.52 11.56 26.39
C ALA A 43 7.71 12.84 26.13
N GLN A 44 6.45 12.90 26.57
CA GLN A 44 5.61 14.09 26.46
C GLN A 44 6.18 15.27 27.24
N PHE A 45 6.97 15.03 28.28
CA PHE A 45 7.59 16.08 29.11
C PHE A 45 8.97 16.56 28.62
N ARG A 46 9.46 16.08 27.47
CA ARG A 46 10.77 16.47 26.94
C ARG A 46 10.70 17.56 25.89
N SER A 47 9.51 18.05 25.53
CA SER A 47 9.39 19.12 24.54
C SER A 47 9.88 20.45 25.12
N LEU A 48 10.41 21.32 24.27
CA LEU A 48 10.84 22.67 24.67
C LEU A 48 9.65 23.49 25.20
N VAL A 49 8.45 23.26 24.69
CA VAL A 49 7.20 23.89 25.14
C VAL A 49 6.91 23.55 26.58
N VAL A 50 7.03 22.28 26.95
CA VAL A 50 6.86 21.85 28.34
C VAL A 50 7.87 22.52 29.26
N LEU A 51 9.11 22.66 28.81
CA LEU A 51 10.12 23.38 29.61
C LEU A 51 9.77 24.86 29.78
N LEU A 52 9.22 25.52 28.77
CA LEU A 52 8.74 26.91 28.84
C LEU A 52 7.55 27.04 29.79
N LEU A 53 6.57 26.10 29.72
CA LEU A 53 5.42 26.05 30.66
C LEU A 53 5.86 25.82 32.09
N LEU A 54 6.81 24.91 32.32
CA LEU A 54 7.39 24.69 33.64
C LEU A 54 8.13 25.93 34.16
N ALA A 55 8.85 26.62 33.30
CA ALA A 55 9.48 27.90 33.66
C ALA A 55 8.42 28.97 33.98
N GLY A 56 7.35 29.07 33.21
CA GLY A 56 6.21 29.93 33.45
C GLY A 56 5.53 29.64 34.79
N ALA A 57 5.23 28.38 35.08
CA ALA A 57 4.66 27.98 36.37
C ALA A 57 5.60 28.29 37.55
N ALA A 58 6.90 28.12 37.38
CA ALA A 58 7.90 28.47 38.40
C ALA A 58 7.97 29.96 38.63
N ILE A 59 7.85 30.79 37.60
CA ILE A 59 7.85 32.25 37.70
C ILE A 59 6.55 32.75 38.34
N ALA A 60 5.37 32.26 37.92
CA ALA A 60 4.09 32.57 38.55
C ALA A 60 4.09 32.20 40.06
N GLY A 61 4.62 31.01 40.40
CA GLY A 61 4.79 30.66 41.81
C GLY A 61 5.77 31.53 42.59
N ALA A 62 6.83 32.06 41.95
CA ALA A 62 7.77 32.95 42.57
C ALA A 62 7.19 34.40 42.73
N LEU A 63 6.16 34.76 41.98
CA LEU A 63 5.42 36.01 42.07
C LEU A 63 4.20 35.92 43.01
N ASP A 64 4.04 34.78 43.73
CA ASP A 64 2.91 34.45 44.63
C ASP A 64 1.57 34.22 43.90
N GLU A 65 1.59 34.03 42.59
CA GLU A 65 0.40 33.76 41.77
C GLU A 65 0.13 32.24 41.66
N TRP A 66 -0.13 31.59 42.80
CA TRP A 66 -0.28 30.14 42.91
C TRP A 66 -1.46 29.59 42.07
N ALA A 67 -2.52 30.36 41.87
CA ALA A 67 -3.65 29.97 41.05
C ALA A 67 -3.22 29.77 39.58
N GLU A 68 -2.42 30.67 39.04
CA GLU A 68 -1.88 30.58 37.66
C GLU A 68 -0.86 29.43 37.55
N ALA A 69 0.06 29.32 38.52
CA ALA A 69 1.03 28.27 38.56
C ALA A 69 0.37 26.87 38.51
N ILE A 70 -0.66 26.65 39.34
CA ILE A 70 -1.42 25.39 39.38
C ILE A 70 -2.17 25.14 38.07
N ALA A 71 -2.75 26.19 37.51
CA ALA A 71 -3.48 26.06 36.24
C ALA A 71 -2.57 25.76 35.06
N ILE A 72 -1.38 26.38 34.96
CA ILE A 72 -0.37 26.03 33.96
C ILE A 72 0.07 24.56 34.12
N LEU A 73 0.31 24.09 35.35
CA LEU A 73 0.65 22.68 35.59
C LEU A 73 -0.49 21.71 35.26
N ALA A 74 -1.74 22.07 35.56
CA ALA A 74 -2.91 21.27 35.19
C ALA A 74 -3.07 21.15 33.67
N ALA A 75 -2.89 22.25 32.97
CA ALA A 75 -2.94 22.27 31.51
C ALA A 75 -1.78 21.48 30.88
N LEU A 76 -0.57 21.58 31.44
CA LEU A 76 0.56 20.76 31.02
C LEU A 76 0.28 19.24 31.20
N LEU A 77 -0.34 18.87 32.31
CA LEU A 77 -0.75 17.48 32.57
C LEU A 77 -1.83 17.03 31.57
N LEU A 78 -2.80 17.90 31.27
CA LEU A 78 -3.84 17.64 30.27
C LEU A 78 -3.25 17.45 28.88
N ASN A 79 -2.34 18.33 28.46
CA ASN A 79 -1.63 18.21 27.18
C ASN A 79 -0.83 16.91 27.09
N ALA A 80 -0.05 16.59 28.12
CA ALA A 80 0.70 15.34 28.19
C ALA A 80 -0.22 14.12 28.11
N THR A 81 -1.41 14.18 28.71
CA THR A 81 -2.41 13.11 28.66
C THR A 81 -3.01 12.95 27.27
N ILE A 82 -3.38 14.05 26.61
CA ILE A 82 -3.92 14.03 25.24
C ILE A 82 -2.86 13.50 24.28
N GLY A 83 -1.64 14.02 24.34
CA GLY A 83 -0.53 13.55 23.52
C GLY A 83 -0.21 12.07 23.72
N PHE A 84 -0.19 11.61 24.97
CA PHE A 84 -0.02 10.20 25.30
C PHE A 84 -1.14 9.33 24.72
N LEU A 85 -2.40 9.70 24.90
CA LEU A 85 -3.56 8.93 24.40
C LEU A 85 -3.58 8.88 22.86
N ALA A 86 -3.26 9.98 22.19
CA ALA A 86 -3.19 10.05 20.74
C ALA A 86 -2.09 9.12 20.18
N GLU A 87 -0.90 9.18 20.76
CA GLU A 87 0.23 8.34 20.37
C GLU A 87 0.01 6.85 20.69
N TRP A 88 -0.56 6.57 21.85
CA TRP A 88 -0.93 5.20 22.23
C TRP A 88 -1.98 4.60 21.28
N ARG A 89 -3.06 5.34 20.97
CA ARG A 89 -4.08 4.88 19.99
C ARG A 89 -3.49 4.66 18.60
N ALA A 90 -2.64 5.54 18.14
CA ALA A 90 -1.97 5.38 16.85
C ALA A 90 -1.13 4.09 16.82
N ARG A 91 -0.35 3.82 17.88
CA ARG A 91 0.46 2.60 18.01
C ARG A 91 -0.39 1.32 18.06
N VAL A 92 -1.46 1.31 18.85
CA VAL A 92 -2.37 0.15 18.94
C VAL A 92 -3.02 -0.13 17.58
N SER A 93 -3.43 0.89 16.85
CA SER A 93 -4.00 0.74 15.51
C SER A 93 -3.00 0.17 14.51
N LEU A 94 -1.77 0.67 14.53
CA LEU A 94 -0.66 0.14 13.71
C LEU A 94 -0.34 -1.31 14.04
N ALA A 95 -0.30 -1.68 15.32
CA ALA A 95 -0.03 -3.05 15.75
C ALA A 95 -1.11 -4.03 15.24
N ARG A 96 -2.38 -3.62 15.29
CA ARG A 96 -3.50 -4.43 14.75
C ARG A 96 -3.41 -4.62 13.24
N LEU A 97 -3.05 -3.58 12.49
CA LEU A 97 -2.89 -3.67 11.03
C LEU A 97 -1.72 -4.60 10.65
N ARG A 98 -0.60 -4.53 11.38
CA ARG A 98 0.55 -5.43 11.19
C ARG A 98 0.21 -6.89 11.49
N ALA A 99 -0.67 -7.16 12.44
CA ALA A 99 -1.11 -8.52 12.77
C ALA A 99 -1.89 -9.21 11.63
N LEU A 100 -2.41 -8.47 10.65
CA LEU A 100 -3.10 -9.02 9.48
C LEU A 100 -2.14 -9.60 8.43
N ALA A 101 -0.84 -9.31 8.51
CA ALA A 101 0.20 -9.74 7.56
C ALA A 101 1.15 -10.79 8.18
N VAL A 102 0.62 -11.74 8.96
CA VAL A 102 1.44 -12.76 9.62
C VAL A 102 1.92 -13.80 8.61
N PRO A 103 3.25 -14.04 8.48
CA PRO A 103 3.78 -15.13 7.67
C PRO A 103 3.31 -16.50 8.20
N HIS A 104 3.15 -17.46 7.30
CA HIS A 104 2.80 -18.83 7.65
C HIS A 104 3.96 -19.77 7.35
N ALA A 105 4.02 -20.88 8.07
CA ALA A 105 4.96 -21.96 7.83
C ALA A 105 4.23 -23.30 7.67
N ILE A 106 4.73 -24.13 6.79
CA ILE A 106 4.26 -25.53 6.68
C ILE A 106 5.16 -26.38 7.57
N VAL A 107 4.56 -26.98 8.57
CA VAL A 107 5.28 -27.84 9.53
C VAL A 107 4.73 -29.24 9.53
N ARG A 108 5.56 -30.20 9.97
CA ARG A 108 5.11 -31.54 10.29
C ARG A 108 4.99 -31.67 11.80
N ARG A 109 3.74 -31.84 12.30
CA ARG A 109 3.42 -32.12 13.71
C ARG A 109 2.50 -33.32 13.78
N ASP A 110 2.61 -34.12 14.80
CA ASP A 110 1.81 -35.36 14.99
C ASP A 110 1.83 -36.26 13.73
N GLY A 111 2.92 -36.25 12.98
CA GLY A 111 3.07 -37.01 11.72
C GLY A 111 2.35 -36.42 10.51
N HIS A 112 1.58 -35.32 10.65
CA HIS A 112 0.81 -34.69 9.60
C HIS A 112 1.39 -33.32 9.22
N LEU A 113 1.17 -32.88 7.95
CA LEU A 113 1.49 -31.54 7.52
C LEU A 113 0.40 -30.57 8.01
N ALA A 114 0.82 -29.49 8.67
CA ALA A 114 -0.05 -28.44 9.15
C ALA A 114 0.51 -27.08 8.74
N ARG A 115 -0.37 -26.16 8.33
CA ARG A 115 -0.01 -24.76 8.11
C ARG A 115 -0.28 -23.99 9.39
N ILE A 116 0.77 -23.43 9.98
CA ILE A 116 0.70 -22.64 11.21
C ILE A 116 1.19 -21.22 10.98
N ALA A 117 0.87 -20.29 11.88
CA ALA A 117 1.52 -19.00 11.89
C ALA A 117 3.02 -19.16 12.19
N ALA A 118 3.90 -18.50 11.44
CA ALA A 118 5.35 -18.60 11.66
C ALA A 118 5.74 -18.17 13.09
N LEU A 119 4.93 -17.34 13.75
CA LEU A 119 5.09 -16.96 15.16
C LEU A 119 4.99 -18.13 16.15
N GLU A 120 4.32 -19.23 15.76
CA GLU A 120 4.12 -20.41 16.60
C GLU A 120 5.20 -21.48 16.41
N LEU A 121 6.21 -21.20 15.58
CA LEU A 121 7.37 -22.07 15.41
C LEU A 121 8.22 -22.12 16.67
N VAL A 122 8.69 -23.33 16.97
CA VAL A 122 9.57 -23.57 18.13
C VAL A 122 10.78 -24.42 17.73
N PRO A 123 11.90 -24.30 18.42
CA PRO A 123 13.03 -25.22 18.19
C PRO A 123 12.60 -26.68 18.36
N GLY A 124 12.92 -27.47 17.32
CA GLY A 124 12.53 -28.87 17.23
C GLY A 124 11.34 -29.15 16.30
N ASP A 125 10.65 -28.12 15.80
CA ASP A 125 9.67 -28.27 14.71
C ASP A 125 10.38 -28.71 13.42
N VAL A 126 9.67 -29.47 12.59
CA VAL A 126 10.13 -29.83 11.24
C VAL A 126 9.37 -29.03 10.23
N VAL A 127 10.08 -28.15 9.51
CA VAL A 127 9.52 -27.28 8.48
C VAL A 127 9.73 -27.86 7.10
N VAL A 128 8.74 -27.65 6.22
CA VAL A 128 8.80 -27.96 4.80
C VAL A 128 9.14 -26.69 4.05
N LEU A 129 10.19 -26.74 3.22
CA LEU A 129 10.67 -25.65 2.41
C LEU A 129 10.35 -25.94 0.93
N GLU A 130 9.71 -25.02 0.28
CA GLU A 130 9.33 -25.08 -1.14
C GLU A 130 9.77 -23.80 -1.86
N ALA A 131 9.98 -23.89 -3.17
CA ALA A 131 10.33 -22.73 -3.99
C ALA A 131 9.30 -21.60 -3.81
N GLY A 132 9.80 -20.38 -3.58
CA GLY A 132 8.97 -19.20 -3.30
C GLY A 132 8.64 -18.98 -1.83
N ALA A 133 8.98 -19.87 -0.91
CA ALA A 133 8.80 -19.71 0.52
C ALA A 133 9.94 -18.90 1.14
N ALA A 134 9.61 -18.04 2.11
CA ALA A 134 10.60 -17.48 3.02
C ALA A 134 10.96 -18.52 4.09
N VAL A 135 12.23 -18.59 4.46
CA VAL A 135 12.69 -19.46 5.55
C VAL A 135 12.23 -18.87 6.88
N PRO A 136 11.34 -19.56 7.62
CA PRO A 136 10.62 -18.96 8.73
C PRO A 136 11.38 -18.98 10.07
N ALA A 137 12.52 -19.68 10.14
CA ALA A 137 13.39 -19.80 11.33
C ALA A 137 14.74 -20.35 10.91
N ASP A 138 15.76 -20.25 11.77
CA ASP A 138 17.02 -20.96 11.52
C ASP A 138 16.80 -22.46 11.67
N ALA A 139 17.14 -23.23 10.63
CA ALA A 139 16.86 -24.65 10.62
C ALA A 139 17.96 -25.44 9.93
N ARG A 140 18.24 -26.63 10.45
CA ARG A 140 19.19 -27.60 9.86
C ARG A 140 18.46 -28.54 8.91
N LEU A 141 18.96 -28.68 7.70
CA LEU A 141 18.37 -29.55 6.70
C LEU A 141 18.44 -31.02 7.13
N LEU A 142 17.32 -31.70 7.03
CA LEU A 142 17.17 -33.17 7.16
C LEU A 142 17.21 -33.85 5.79
N ARG A 143 16.54 -33.21 4.81
CA ARG A 143 16.53 -33.64 3.39
C ARG A 143 16.54 -32.41 2.50
N SER A 144 17.18 -32.51 1.34
CA SER A 144 17.17 -31.49 0.29
C SER A 144 17.07 -32.14 -1.08
N ALA A 145 16.28 -31.55 -1.97
CA ALA A 145 16.15 -31.95 -3.37
C ALA A 145 16.33 -30.70 -4.23
N ALA A 146 17.52 -30.53 -4.82
CA ALA A 146 17.92 -29.39 -5.63
C ALA A 146 17.56 -28.03 -4.97
N LEU A 147 17.76 -27.92 -3.65
CA LEU A 147 17.39 -26.75 -2.86
C LEU A 147 18.36 -25.60 -3.10
N GLN A 148 17.85 -24.47 -3.59
CA GLN A 148 18.58 -23.22 -3.74
C GLN A 148 17.99 -22.16 -2.82
N VAL A 149 18.85 -21.42 -2.12
CA VAL A 149 18.44 -20.39 -1.17
C VAL A 149 19.20 -19.09 -1.47
N ASP A 150 18.47 -17.97 -1.51
CA ASP A 150 19.05 -16.64 -1.52
C ASP A 150 19.37 -16.23 -0.09
N GLU A 151 20.64 -16.05 0.19
CA GLU A 151 21.15 -15.62 1.50
C GLU A 151 21.72 -14.20 1.45
N SER A 152 21.49 -13.45 0.38
CA SER A 152 22.02 -12.10 0.17
C SER A 152 21.71 -11.13 1.31
N ALA A 153 20.55 -11.29 1.96
CA ALA A 153 20.16 -10.48 3.12
C ALA A 153 21.07 -10.67 4.34
N LEU A 154 21.78 -11.81 4.44
CA LEU A 154 22.66 -12.14 5.56
C LEU A 154 24.14 -12.08 5.18
N THR A 155 24.48 -12.54 3.98
CA THR A 155 25.87 -12.68 3.54
C THR A 155 26.33 -11.49 2.71
N GLY A 156 25.42 -10.74 2.10
CA GLY A 156 25.70 -9.70 1.11
C GLY A 156 26.06 -10.22 -0.28
N GLU A 157 26.12 -11.55 -0.47
CA GLU A 157 26.42 -12.20 -1.74
C GLU A 157 25.13 -12.43 -2.53
N SER A 158 25.06 -11.92 -3.75
CA SER A 158 23.84 -11.98 -4.60
C SER A 158 23.64 -13.33 -5.29
N ALA A 159 24.59 -14.28 -5.18
CA ALA A 159 24.49 -15.58 -5.81
C ALA A 159 23.67 -16.56 -4.96
N ALA A 160 22.75 -17.28 -5.60
CA ALA A 160 22.02 -18.34 -4.92
C ALA A 160 22.93 -19.46 -4.41
N VAL A 161 22.72 -19.86 -3.16
CA VAL A 161 23.52 -20.92 -2.51
C VAL A 161 22.82 -22.26 -2.62
N TRP A 162 23.52 -23.25 -3.18
CA TRP A 162 23.04 -24.62 -3.18
C TRP A 162 23.15 -25.22 -1.77
N LYS A 163 22.06 -25.75 -1.28
CA LYS A 163 21.97 -26.37 0.04
C LYS A 163 21.95 -27.89 -0.04
N ASP A 164 22.75 -28.53 0.81
CA ASP A 164 22.88 -29.98 0.89
C ASP A 164 22.75 -30.47 2.33
N ALA A 165 21.73 -31.30 2.56
CA ALA A 165 21.47 -31.93 3.85
C ALA A 165 22.60 -32.91 4.29
N ALA A 166 23.35 -33.49 3.35
CA ALA A 166 24.42 -34.44 3.61
C ALA A 166 25.75 -33.75 3.99
N ALA A 167 25.88 -32.46 3.69
CA ALA A 167 27.09 -31.70 3.97
C ALA A 167 27.37 -31.59 5.48
N ARG A 168 28.63 -31.56 5.84
CA ARG A 168 29.07 -31.39 7.22
C ARG A 168 30.14 -30.30 7.29
N PRO A 169 29.73 -29.04 7.23
CA PRO A 169 30.66 -27.91 7.39
C PRO A 169 31.33 -27.94 8.78
N ALA A 170 32.48 -27.30 8.90
CA ALA A 170 33.16 -27.17 10.18
C ALA A 170 32.28 -26.39 11.19
N PRO A 171 32.37 -26.68 12.51
CA PRO A 171 31.48 -26.03 13.49
C PRO A 171 31.58 -24.51 13.54
N ASP A 172 32.75 -23.97 13.17
CA ASP A 172 33.13 -22.56 13.14
C ASP A 172 33.13 -21.98 11.71
N ALA A 173 32.59 -22.71 10.72
CA ALA A 173 32.50 -22.23 9.34
C ALA A 173 31.71 -20.93 9.24
N PRO A 174 32.14 -19.98 8.39
CA PRO A 174 31.37 -18.76 8.08
C PRO A 174 29.95 -19.08 7.62
N LEU A 175 29.00 -18.15 7.81
CA LEU A 175 27.59 -18.33 7.45
C LEU A 175 27.41 -18.82 6.01
N ALA A 176 28.12 -18.23 5.06
CA ALA A 176 28.05 -18.55 3.63
C ALA A 176 28.49 -20.01 3.30
N GLU A 177 29.30 -20.63 4.16
CA GLU A 177 29.79 -21.99 3.97
C GLU A 177 28.93 -23.04 4.66
N ARG A 178 27.92 -22.63 5.46
CA ARG A 178 27.00 -23.53 6.17
C ARG A 178 25.88 -24.05 5.24
N VAL A 179 26.28 -24.84 4.24
CA VAL A 179 25.33 -25.31 3.20
C VAL A 179 24.27 -26.29 3.72
N ASN A 180 24.39 -26.82 4.94
CA ASN A 180 23.42 -27.71 5.58
C ASN A 180 22.42 -27.00 6.51
N VAL A 181 22.49 -25.68 6.59
CA VAL A 181 21.61 -24.82 7.42
C VAL A 181 20.92 -23.79 6.52
N VAL A 182 19.70 -23.47 6.83
CA VAL A 182 18.93 -22.35 6.25
C VAL A 182 18.62 -21.36 7.36
N HIS A 183 18.61 -20.10 7.03
CA HIS A 183 18.50 -19.01 8.00
C HIS A 183 17.21 -18.20 7.86
N LEU A 184 16.67 -17.75 8.97
CA LEU A 184 15.50 -16.86 9.00
C LEU A 184 15.68 -15.64 8.09
N GLY A 185 14.67 -15.32 7.30
CA GLY A 185 14.66 -14.15 6.41
C GLY A 185 15.39 -14.37 5.09
N THR A 186 15.83 -15.59 4.79
CA THR A 186 16.33 -16.00 3.48
C THR A 186 15.22 -16.58 2.63
N ALA A 187 15.43 -16.69 1.32
CA ALA A 187 14.42 -17.05 0.34
C ALA A 187 14.75 -18.36 -0.39
N VAL A 188 13.80 -19.27 -0.48
CA VAL A 188 13.93 -20.47 -1.30
C VAL A 188 13.65 -20.13 -2.77
N LEU A 189 14.71 -20.17 -3.60
CA LEU A 189 14.61 -19.85 -5.04
C LEU A 189 14.16 -21.07 -5.88
N GLY A 190 14.55 -22.26 -5.46
CA GLY A 190 14.25 -23.48 -6.20
C GLY A 190 14.42 -24.74 -5.37
N GLY A 191 13.85 -25.85 -5.88
CA GLY A 191 13.89 -27.13 -5.17
C GLY A 191 12.96 -27.21 -3.96
N SER A 192 13.23 -28.22 -3.12
CA SER A 192 12.46 -28.43 -1.88
C SER A 192 13.35 -29.02 -0.78
N GLY A 193 12.95 -28.83 0.48
CA GLY A 193 13.70 -29.36 1.62
C GLY A 193 12.83 -29.63 2.85
N LEU A 194 13.33 -30.49 3.71
CA LEU A 194 12.81 -30.73 5.05
C LEU A 194 13.87 -30.30 6.06
N ALA A 195 13.53 -29.41 6.99
CA ALA A 195 14.51 -28.85 7.92
C ALA A 195 14.00 -28.85 9.36
N LEU A 196 14.90 -29.15 10.30
CA LEU A 196 14.65 -29.11 11.74
C LEU A 196 14.97 -27.73 12.29
N VAL A 197 14.01 -27.02 12.85
CA VAL A 197 14.18 -25.71 13.47
C VAL A 197 15.18 -25.81 14.64
N THR A 198 16.24 -25.01 14.58
CA THR A 198 17.30 -24.99 15.59
C THR A 198 17.22 -23.74 16.47
N ALA A 199 16.80 -22.60 15.91
CA ALA A 199 16.65 -21.34 16.64
C ALA A 199 15.45 -20.54 16.08
N THR A 200 14.81 -19.79 16.97
CA THR A 200 13.66 -18.93 16.65
C THR A 200 13.85 -17.53 17.23
N GLY A 201 13.23 -16.52 16.61
CA GLY A 201 13.20 -15.14 17.09
C GLY A 201 14.59 -14.52 17.36
N PRO A 202 14.82 -13.97 18.56
CA PRO A 202 16.08 -13.30 18.90
C PRO A 202 17.31 -14.21 18.87
N ALA A 203 17.13 -15.54 18.94
CA ALA A 203 18.21 -16.51 18.94
C ALA A 203 18.70 -16.87 17.52
N THR A 204 17.99 -16.46 16.46
CA THR A 204 18.40 -16.66 15.07
C THR A 204 19.57 -15.73 14.70
N GLU A 205 20.28 -16.03 13.62
CA GLU A 205 21.37 -15.15 13.14
C GLU A 205 20.84 -13.77 12.76
N LEU A 206 19.70 -13.70 12.06
CA LEU A 206 19.04 -12.44 11.75
C LEU A 206 18.56 -11.71 13.03
N GLY A 207 18.10 -12.45 14.04
CA GLY A 207 17.74 -11.91 15.36
C GLY A 207 18.91 -11.26 16.08
N ARG A 208 20.11 -11.86 16.02
CA ARG A 208 21.35 -11.28 16.59
C ARG A 208 21.77 -10.00 15.87
N ILE A 209 21.70 -9.98 14.53
CA ILE A 209 21.96 -8.78 13.73
C ILE A 209 20.93 -7.70 14.07
N GLY A 210 19.65 -8.06 14.19
CA GLY A 210 18.57 -7.15 14.56
C GLY A 210 18.78 -6.49 15.93
N GLN A 211 19.30 -7.22 16.92
CA GLN A 211 19.64 -6.66 18.24
C GLN A 211 20.79 -5.63 18.17
N LEU A 212 21.78 -5.84 17.30
CA LEU A 212 22.86 -4.87 17.07
C LEU A 212 22.34 -3.59 16.38
N VAL A 213 21.39 -3.73 15.47
CA VAL A 213 20.78 -2.60 14.73
C VAL A 213 19.71 -1.89 15.56
N ALA A 214 19.00 -2.58 16.46
CA ALA A 214 17.98 -2.00 17.32
C ALA A 214 18.51 -0.89 18.26
N SER A 215 19.82 -0.80 18.46
CA SER A 215 20.47 0.31 19.18
C SER A 215 20.49 1.64 18.40
N THR A 216 20.27 1.62 17.08
CA THR A 216 20.25 2.79 16.20
C THR A 216 18.84 3.32 15.95
N GLY A 217 18.13 3.76 16.92
CA GLY A 217 16.82 4.41 16.91
C GLY A 217 16.02 4.50 15.59
N ARG A 218 14.72 4.67 15.68
CA ARG A 218 13.80 4.87 14.54
C ARG A 218 14.23 6.09 13.73
N ARG A 219 14.49 5.96 12.44
CA ARG A 219 14.71 7.10 11.55
C ARG A 219 13.40 7.82 11.32
N ALA A 220 13.37 9.12 11.60
CA ALA A 220 12.23 9.98 11.30
C ALA A 220 11.95 10.02 9.80
N THR A 221 10.68 10.06 9.42
CA THR A 221 10.26 10.23 8.03
C THR A 221 10.70 11.59 7.48
N PRO A 222 10.80 11.79 6.16
CA PRO A 222 11.07 13.10 5.56
C PRO A 222 10.10 14.17 6.06
N LEU A 223 8.82 13.83 6.17
CA LEU A 223 7.76 14.71 6.66
C LEU A 223 7.97 15.09 8.14
N GLU A 224 8.24 14.11 9.00
CA GLU A 224 8.53 14.37 10.42
C GLU A 224 9.73 15.34 10.57
N ARG A 225 10.78 15.17 9.75
CA ARG A 225 11.94 16.07 9.74
C ARG A 225 11.61 17.48 9.26
N GLN A 226 10.77 17.62 8.22
CA GLN A 226 10.34 18.92 7.72
C GLN A 226 9.48 19.66 8.76
N VAL A 227 8.56 18.94 9.42
CA VAL A 227 7.71 19.50 10.50
C VAL A 227 8.55 19.92 11.70
N GLU A 228 9.53 19.09 12.12
CA GLU A 228 10.44 19.44 13.21
C GLU A 228 11.31 20.66 12.89
N ALA A 229 11.85 20.74 11.67
CA ALA A 229 12.64 21.88 11.21
C ALA A 229 11.79 23.16 11.17
N LEU A 230 10.52 23.03 10.77
CA LEU A 230 9.57 24.14 10.78
C LEU A 230 9.27 24.62 12.20
N GLY A 231 8.95 23.67 13.10
CA GLY A 231 8.73 23.97 14.52
C GLY A 231 9.90 24.72 15.14
N ARG A 232 11.13 24.30 14.85
CA ARG A 232 12.34 25.02 15.33
C ARG A 232 12.45 26.44 14.81
N ARG A 233 12.13 26.69 13.53
CA ARG A 233 12.13 28.06 12.96
C ARG A 233 11.09 28.95 13.61
N LEU A 234 9.90 28.40 13.89
CA LEU A 234 8.85 29.14 14.58
C LEU A 234 9.24 29.50 16.00
N ILE A 235 9.84 28.59 16.74
CA ILE A 235 10.34 28.86 18.11
C ILE A 235 11.34 30.02 18.08
N VAL A 236 12.28 30.04 17.14
CA VAL A 236 13.24 31.12 17.01
C VAL A 236 12.54 32.46 16.69
N LEU A 237 11.56 32.44 15.78
CA LEU A 237 10.76 33.62 15.45
C LEU A 237 9.96 34.11 16.66
N ALA A 238 9.32 33.20 17.40
CA ALA A 238 8.58 33.53 18.60
C ALA A 238 9.45 34.15 19.67
N LEU A 239 10.61 33.58 19.96
CA LEU A 239 11.57 34.18 20.92
C LEU A 239 12.03 35.57 20.48
N ALA A 240 12.23 35.78 19.19
CA ALA A 240 12.56 37.10 18.66
C ALA A 240 11.42 38.11 18.91
N ILE A 241 10.16 37.71 18.64
CA ILE A 241 8.98 38.54 18.90
C ILE A 241 8.82 38.81 20.40
N CYS A 242 8.99 37.80 21.26
CA CYS A 242 8.96 37.93 22.71
C CYS A 242 9.99 38.95 23.20
N ALA A 243 11.21 38.93 22.68
CA ALA A 243 12.25 39.87 23.02
C ALA A 243 11.88 41.30 22.58
N VAL A 244 11.27 41.46 21.40
CA VAL A 244 10.80 42.80 20.94
C VAL A 244 9.65 43.32 21.80
N VAL A 245 8.68 42.47 22.16
CA VAL A 245 7.53 42.79 23.00
C VAL A 245 8.00 43.18 24.41
N GLY A 246 8.86 42.35 24.99
CA GLY A 246 9.41 42.62 26.34
C GLY A 246 10.19 43.93 26.37
N LEU A 247 11.02 44.20 25.36
CA LEU A 247 11.74 45.43 25.25
C LEU A 247 10.79 46.66 25.05
N ALA A 248 9.80 46.56 24.18
CA ALA A 248 8.83 47.61 23.93
C ALA A 248 8.03 47.94 25.20
N GLY A 249 7.53 46.94 25.93
CA GLY A 249 6.81 47.13 27.17
C GLY A 249 7.66 47.81 28.26
N ILE A 250 8.92 47.37 28.42
CA ILE A 250 9.85 48.02 29.37
C ILE A 250 10.08 49.47 28.98
N LEU A 251 10.21 49.79 27.69
CA LEU A 251 10.37 51.15 27.20
C LEU A 251 9.12 52.05 27.44
N HIS A 252 7.94 51.44 27.50
CA HIS A 252 6.68 52.11 27.85
C HIS A 252 6.45 52.22 29.36
N GLY A 253 7.38 51.69 30.18
CA GLY A 253 7.32 51.81 31.64
C GLY A 253 6.53 50.69 32.33
N GLU A 254 6.19 49.64 31.65
CA GLU A 254 5.51 48.48 32.25
C GLU A 254 6.44 47.68 33.18
N PRO A 255 5.89 47.10 34.29
CA PRO A 255 6.67 46.29 35.21
C PRO A 255 7.37 45.12 34.54
N ILE A 256 8.64 44.86 34.88
CA ILE A 256 9.43 43.76 34.30
C ILE A 256 8.75 42.40 34.52
N GLY A 257 8.08 42.20 35.68
CA GLY A 257 7.34 40.97 35.98
C GLY A 257 6.21 40.72 34.98
N LEU A 258 5.40 41.74 34.69
CA LEU A 258 4.32 41.63 33.70
C LEU A 258 4.86 41.40 32.28
N MET A 259 5.99 41.98 31.92
CA MET A 259 6.60 41.78 30.61
C MET A 259 7.21 40.39 30.48
N LEU A 260 7.71 39.82 31.56
CA LEU A 260 8.22 38.44 31.57
C LEU A 260 7.07 37.43 31.41
N GLU A 261 5.97 37.61 32.15
CA GLU A 261 4.74 36.82 32.03
C GLU A 261 4.15 36.89 30.61
N THR A 262 4.04 38.09 30.05
CA THR A 262 3.58 38.31 28.66
C THR A 262 4.50 37.64 27.64
N ALA A 263 5.82 37.72 27.81
CA ALA A 263 6.78 37.08 26.94
C ALA A 263 6.66 35.56 27.00
N ILE A 264 6.43 34.97 28.18
CA ILE A 264 6.21 33.53 28.34
C ILE A 264 4.90 33.13 27.67
N SER A 265 3.83 33.87 27.88
CA SER A 265 2.52 33.64 27.26
C SER A 265 2.60 33.67 25.74
N LEU A 266 3.30 34.65 25.19
CA LEU A 266 3.54 34.77 23.76
C LEU A 266 4.41 33.65 23.19
N ALA A 267 5.41 33.19 23.94
CA ALA A 267 6.25 32.06 23.55
C ALA A 267 5.44 30.77 23.50
N VAL A 268 4.51 30.59 24.41
CA VAL A 268 3.57 29.46 24.45
C VAL A 268 2.60 29.53 23.27
N ALA A 269 2.00 30.71 23.00
CA ALA A 269 1.10 30.92 21.87
C ALA A 269 1.73 30.58 20.49
N ALA A 270 3.05 30.78 20.39
CA ALA A 270 3.76 30.60 19.12
C ALA A 270 3.99 29.15 18.72
N VAL A 271 3.78 28.20 19.60
CA VAL A 271 4.06 26.78 19.34
C VAL A 271 2.77 26.00 19.19
N PRO A 272 2.50 25.42 17.99
CA PRO A 272 1.30 24.62 17.78
C PRO A 272 1.44 23.27 18.49
N GLU A 273 1.05 23.21 19.75
CA GLU A 273 1.19 22.03 20.63
C GLU A 273 0.46 20.80 20.09
N GLY A 274 -0.68 20.99 19.40
CA GLY A 274 -1.48 19.94 18.80
C GLY A 274 -0.86 19.28 17.57
N LEU A 275 0.12 19.90 16.90
CA LEU A 275 0.62 19.45 15.58
C LEU A 275 1.20 18.02 15.58
N PRO A 276 2.06 17.59 16.53
CA PRO A 276 2.58 16.22 16.51
C PRO A 276 1.49 15.15 16.71
N ALA A 277 0.51 15.41 17.59
CA ALA A 277 -0.61 14.54 17.83
C ALA A 277 -1.52 14.42 16.61
N VAL A 278 -1.84 15.55 15.98
CA VAL A 278 -2.67 15.65 14.78
C VAL A 278 -1.98 14.96 13.60
N LEU A 279 -0.66 15.13 13.43
CA LEU A 279 0.13 14.44 12.42
C LEU A 279 0.06 12.91 12.56
N SER A 280 0.27 12.41 13.79
CA SER A 280 0.19 10.97 14.07
C SER A 280 -1.20 10.41 13.78
N LEU A 281 -2.25 11.15 14.16
CA LEU A 281 -3.64 10.77 13.86
C LEU A 281 -3.96 10.83 12.37
N ALA A 282 -3.43 11.80 11.62
CA ALA A 282 -3.62 11.91 10.18
C ALA A 282 -3.03 10.71 9.45
N LEU A 283 -1.81 10.30 9.82
CA LEU A 283 -1.16 9.12 9.25
C LEU A 283 -1.94 7.85 9.63
N ALA A 284 -2.37 7.70 10.88
CA ALA A 284 -3.15 6.54 11.32
C ALA A 284 -4.51 6.46 10.58
N ALA A 285 -5.22 7.58 10.41
CA ALA A 285 -6.47 7.64 9.64
C ALA A 285 -6.26 7.26 8.16
N GLY A 286 -5.15 7.72 7.57
CA GLY A 286 -4.77 7.35 6.20
C GLY A 286 -4.51 5.86 6.05
N LEU A 287 -3.76 5.27 6.98
CA LEU A 287 -3.53 3.81 7.01
C LEU A 287 -4.82 3.01 7.12
N TRP A 288 -5.75 3.47 7.94
CA TRP A 288 -7.06 2.83 8.08
C TRP A 288 -7.86 2.85 6.76
N ARG A 289 -7.86 3.99 6.06
CA ARG A 289 -8.52 4.10 4.75
C ARG A 289 -7.86 3.21 3.70
N LEU A 290 -6.53 3.17 3.66
CA LEU A 290 -5.76 2.29 2.77
C LEU A 290 -6.07 0.81 3.03
N ALA A 291 -6.05 0.39 4.31
CA ALA A 291 -6.37 -0.99 4.69
C ALA A 291 -7.81 -1.37 4.32
N GLY A 292 -8.77 -0.46 4.52
CA GLY A 292 -10.17 -0.65 4.10
C GLY A 292 -10.37 -0.79 2.59
N ARG A 293 -9.40 -0.36 1.78
CA ARG A 293 -9.36 -0.50 0.32
C ARG A 293 -8.47 -1.65 -0.16
N GLY A 294 -8.00 -2.49 0.73
CA GLY A 294 -7.19 -3.65 0.37
C GLY A 294 -5.69 -3.38 0.25
N ALA A 295 -5.21 -2.21 0.66
CA ALA A 295 -3.79 -1.85 0.62
C ALA A 295 -3.21 -1.83 2.05
N LEU A 296 -2.43 -2.86 2.42
CA LEU A 296 -1.79 -2.98 3.72
C LEU A 296 -0.39 -2.37 3.70
N VAL A 297 -0.21 -1.28 4.41
CA VAL A 297 1.08 -0.58 4.50
C VAL A 297 1.94 -1.19 5.61
N ARG A 298 3.16 -1.57 5.28
CA ARG A 298 4.16 -2.09 6.23
C ARG A 298 5.09 -1.00 6.77
N ARG A 299 5.43 -0.01 5.95
CA ARG A 299 6.30 1.12 6.33
C ARG A 299 5.56 2.46 6.18
N LEU A 300 5.53 3.26 7.25
CA LEU A 300 4.84 4.56 7.27
C LEU A 300 5.37 5.53 6.21
N ALA A 301 6.68 5.51 5.96
CA ALA A 301 7.29 6.37 4.96
C ALA A 301 6.72 6.15 3.55
N ALA A 302 6.27 4.93 3.23
CA ALA A 302 5.67 4.63 1.93
C ALA A 302 4.38 5.42 1.67
N VAL A 303 3.59 5.72 2.70
CA VAL A 303 2.35 6.51 2.56
C VAL A 303 2.64 7.92 2.03
N GLU A 304 3.71 8.53 2.53
CA GLU A 304 4.16 9.84 2.06
C GLU A 304 4.64 9.78 0.61
N THR A 305 5.45 8.76 0.30
CA THR A 305 6.04 8.57 -1.02
C THR A 305 4.99 8.23 -2.08
N LEU A 306 3.91 7.51 -1.72
CA LEU A 306 2.79 7.18 -2.63
C LEU A 306 2.22 8.43 -3.32
N GLY A 307 2.02 9.51 -2.59
CA GLY A 307 1.49 10.75 -3.15
C GLY A 307 2.43 11.46 -4.15
N SER A 308 3.71 11.13 -4.11
CA SER A 308 4.76 11.70 -4.95
C SER A 308 5.15 10.79 -6.12
N THR A 309 4.52 9.63 -6.26
CA THR A 309 4.84 8.65 -7.31
C THR A 309 4.70 9.26 -8.70
N THR A 310 5.76 9.15 -9.51
CA THR A 310 5.81 9.64 -10.90
C THR A 310 5.73 8.50 -11.91
N VAL A 311 6.24 7.31 -11.53
CA VAL A 311 6.25 6.12 -12.39
C VAL A 311 5.80 4.90 -11.60
N ILE A 312 4.89 4.12 -12.19
CA ILE A 312 4.51 2.80 -11.67
C ILE A 312 5.04 1.75 -12.64
N CYS A 313 6.00 0.96 -12.20
CA CYS A 313 6.51 -0.21 -12.89
C CYS A 313 5.71 -1.42 -12.44
N ALA A 314 4.82 -1.93 -13.29
CA ALA A 314 3.93 -3.02 -12.94
C ALA A 314 4.32 -4.30 -13.68
N ASP A 315 4.43 -5.41 -12.95
CA ASP A 315 4.49 -6.72 -13.58
C ASP A 315 3.16 -7.01 -14.30
N LYS A 316 3.25 -7.65 -15.47
CA LYS A 316 2.06 -8.05 -16.21
C LYS A 316 1.29 -9.13 -15.46
N THR A 317 1.99 -10.26 -15.20
CA THR A 317 1.38 -11.49 -14.71
C THR A 317 1.03 -11.37 -13.22
N GLY A 318 -0.19 -11.75 -12.86
CA GLY A 318 -0.64 -11.71 -11.46
C GLY A 318 -0.97 -10.31 -10.90
N THR A 319 -0.52 -9.24 -11.56
CA THR A 319 -0.80 -7.84 -11.17
C THR A 319 -1.81 -7.17 -12.10
N MET A 320 -1.49 -7.07 -13.40
CA MET A 320 -2.39 -6.51 -14.42
C MET A 320 -3.36 -7.55 -14.97
N THR A 321 -2.96 -8.83 -14.90
CA THR A 321 -3.76 -9.99 -15.32
C THR A 321 -4.12 -10.87 -14.12
N GLU A 322 -5.08 -11.77 -14.31
CA GLU A 322 -5.59 -12.65 -13.26
C GLU A 322 -4.63 -13.77 -12.87
N ASN A 323 -3.54 -13.97 -13.61
CA ASN A 323 -2.63 -15.11 -13.52
C ASN A 323 -3.39 -16.44 -13.66
N GLN A 324 -4.36 -16.46 -14.58
CA GLN A 324 -5.22 -17.60 -14.83
C GLN A 324 -5.37 -17.82 -16.32
N MET A 325 -4.68 -18.83 -16.83
CA MET A 325 -4.90 -19.21 -18.21
C MET A 325 -6.36 -19.59 -18.42
N THR A 326 -6.98 -19.00 -19.43
CA THR A 326 -8.38 -19.25 -19.78
C THR A 326 -8.46 -19.58 -21.26
N VAL A 327 -9.16 -20.64 -21.60
CA VAL A 327 -9.51 -20.94 -23.00
C VAL A 327 -10.53 -19.91 -23.46
N VAL A 328 -10.16 -19.12 -24.46
CA VAL A 328 -10.99 -18.06 -25.03
C VAL A 328 -11.42 -18.36 -26.48
N ILE A 329 -10.67 -19.23 -27.16
CA ILE A 329 -10.95 -19.63 -28.55
C ILE A 329 -10.71 -21.12 -28.70
N VAL A 330 -11.62 -21.79 -29.42
CA VAL A 330 -11.41 -23.11 -30.03
C VAL A 330 -11.49 -22.95 -31.53
N ALA A 331 -10.42 -23.31 -32.25
CA ALA A 331 -10.38 -23.24 -33.70
C ALA A 331 -10.39 -24.66 -34.28
N LEU A 332 -11.50 -25.04 -34.89
CA LEU A 332 -11.71 -26.26 -35.66
C LEU A 332 -11.37 -26.01 -37.13
N ALA A 333 -11.33 -27.06 -37.94
CA ALA A 333 -11.11 -26.90 -39.38
C ALA A 333 -12.22 -25.99 -40.01
N GLY A 334 -11.85 -24.79 -40.38
CA GLY A 334 -12.75 -23.82 -41.00
C GLY A 334 -13.73 -23.07 -40.06
N ARG A 335 -13.66 -23.27 -38.71
CA ARG A 335 -14.56 -22.66 -37.74
C ARG A 335 -13.77 -22.07 -36.56
N ARG A 336 -14.23 -20.95 -36.07
CA ARG A 336 -13.64 -20.27 -34.91
C ARG A 336 -14.71 -20.04 -33.84
N ILE A 337 -14.59 -20.70 -32.72
CA ILE A 337 -15.58 -20.71 -31.65
C ILE A 337 -14.99 -19.91 -30.48
N HIS A 338 -15.67 -18.86 -30.04
CA HIS A 338 -15.33 -18.10 -28.85
C HIS A 338 -15.89 -18.77 -27.60
N VAL A 339 -15.06 -18.86 -26.56
CA VAL A 339 -15.42 -19.43 -25.25
C VAL A 339 -15.52 -18.31 -24.22
N GLY A 340 -16.74 -18.06 -23.77
CA GLY A 340 -17.03 -17.06 -22.73
C GLY A 340 -16.89 -17.61 -21.30
N GLY A 341 -16.95 -16.69 -20.32
CA GLY A 341 -16.87 -17.01 -18.88
C GLY A 341 -15.44 -17.01 -18.31
N GLY A 342 -15.33 -16.82 -16.99
CA GLY A 342 -14.06 -16.69 -16.27
C GLY A 342 -13.24 -17.98 -16.22
N GLY A 343 -11.95 -17.85 -15.88
CA GLY A 343 -10.99 -18.96 -15.82
C GLY A 343 -11.19 -19.92 -14.63
N ARG A 344 -11.97 -19.54 -13.62
CA ARG A 344 -12.31 -20.40 -12.45
C ARG A 344 -13.78 -20.80 -12.41
N SER A 345 -14.52 -20.63 -13.50
CA SER A 345 -15.92 -20.93 -13.57
C SER A 345 -16.20 -21.94 -14.68
N THR A 346 -16.85 -23.02 -14.37
CA THR A 346 -17.40 -23.98 -15.35
C THR A 346 -18.69 -23.47 -15.97
N ILE A 347 -19.11 -22.24 -15.67
CA ILE A 347 -20.23 -21.58 -16.33
C ILE A 347 -19.67 -20.69 -17.45
N GLY A 348 -20.12 -20.92 -18.67
CA GLY A 348 -19.67 -20.15 -19.84
C GLY A 348 -20.53 -20.44 -21.06
N SER A 349 -20.22 -19.77 -22.16
CA SER A 349 -20.92 -19.92 -23.44
C SER A 349 -19.92 -20.22 -24.55
N PHE A 350 -20.37 -20.95 -25.57
CA PHE A 350 -19.64 -21.17 -26.80
C PHE A 350 -20.36 -20.43 -27.91
N MET A 351 -19.64 -19.62 -28.70
CA MET A 351 -20.22 -18.76 -29.74
C MET A 351 -19.48 -18.95 -31.06
N ASP A 352 -20.21 -19.23 -32.13
CA ASP A 352 -19.69 -19.22 -33.50
C ASP A 352 -20.24 -17.98 -34.20
N GLY A 353 -19.41 -16.96 -34.35
CA GLY A 353 -19.84 -15.63 -34.72
C GLY A 353 -20.80 -15.03 -33.70
N HIS A 354 -22.07 -14.88 -34.03
CA HIS A 354 -23.11 -14.39 -33.16
C HIS A 354 -24.04 -15.47 -32.56
N ASP A 355 -23.87 -16.73 -33.02
CA ASP A 355 -24.72 -17.83 -32.60
C ASP A 355 -24.18 -18.56 -31.38
N VAL A 356 -25.05 -18.77 -30.39
CA VAL A 356 -24.71 -19.55 -29.20
C VAL A 356 -24.81 -21.03 -29.55
N LEU A 357 -23.69 -21.75 -29.36
CA LEU A 357 -23.63 -23.19 -29.63
C LEU A 357 -23.97 -23.97 -28.36
N ALA A 358 -24.60 -25.16 -28.57
CA ALA A 358 -24.66 -26.23 -27.60
C ALA A 358 -23.47 -27.16 -27.83
N PRO A 359 -22.40 -27.14 -27.04
CA PRO A 359 -21.14 -27.82 -27.33
C PRO A 359 -21.33 -29.33 -27.49
N LEU A 360 -22.23 -29.92 -26.70
CA LEU A 360 -22.52 -31.39 -26.75
C LEU A 360 -23.30 -31.81 -28.01
N ALA A 361 -23.92 -30.89 -28.73
CA ALA A 361 -24.56 -31.14 -30.00
C ALA A 361 -23.57 -31.19 -31.19
N ASP A 362 -22.33 -30.74 -30.99
CA ASP A 362 -21.25 -30.77 -31.98
C ASP A 362 -20.23 -31.88 -31.60
N PRO A 363 -20.25 -33.03 -32.28
CA PRO A 363 -19.35 -34.15 -31.96
C PRO A 363 -17.86 -33.81 -32.06
N HIS A 364 -17.49 -32.95 -33.02
CA HIS A 364 -16.11 -32.52 -33.22
C HIS A 364 -15.60 -31.66 -32.07
N LEU A 365 -16.41 -30.65 -31.69
CA LEU A 365 -16.09 -29.77 -30.53
C LEU A 365 -16.04 -30.61 -29.24
N THR A 366 -17.01 -31.52 -29.04
CA THR A 366 -17.07 -32.41 -27.87
C THR A 366 -15.80 -33.28 -27.79
N LEU A 367 -15.36 -33.88 -28.90
CA LEU A 367 -14.17 -34.70 -28.93
C LEU A 367 -12.90 -33.88 -28.63
N LEU A 368 -12.77 -32.70 -29.16
CA LEU A 368 -11.63 -31.81 -28.90
C LEU A 368 -11.55 -31.43 -27.42
N LEU A 369 -12.67 -31.02 -26.82
CA LEU A 369 -12.74 -30.65 -25.39
C LEU A 369 -12.48 -31.85 -24.47
N ALA A 370 -13.01 -33.04 -24.83
CA ALA A 370 -12.73 -34.28 -24.12
C ALA A 370 -11.26 -34.67 -24.20
N ALA A 371 -10.65 -34.58 -25.41
CA ALA A 371 -9.23 -34.84 -25.58
C ALA A 371 -8.35 -33.90 -24.73
N GLY A 372 -8.69 -32.62 -24.67
CA GLY A 372 -8.00 -31.66 -23.82
C GLY A 372 -8.12 -31.95 -22.31
N ALA A 373 -9.28 -32.46 -21.89
CA ALA A 373 -9.53 -32.83 -20.49
C ALA A 373 -8.88 -34.16 -20.09
N LEU A 374 -8.81 -35.13 -21.02
CA LEU A 374 -8.28 -36.47 -20.77
C LEU A 374 -6.74 -36.54 -20.89
N CYS A 375 -6.16 -35.82 -21.86
CA CYS A 375 -4.71 -35.65 -21.96
C CYS A 375 -4.23 -34.51 -21.02
N ASN A 376 -4.30 -34.77 -19.70
CA ASN A 376 -4.19 -33.73 -18.68
C ASN A 376 -3.82 -34.33 -17.33
N ASP A 377 -2.97 -33.65 -16.55
CA ASP A 377 -2.55 -34.06 -15.21
C ASP A 377 -3.05 -33.09 -14.12
N ALA A 378 -3.67 -31.96 -14.51
CA ALA A 378 -4.30 -31.05 -13.55
C ALA A 378 -5.58 -31.67 -12.96
N SER A 379 -6.03 -31.12 -11.87
CA SER A 379 -7.29 -31.49 -11.23
C SER A 379 -8.06 -30.29 -10.71
N LEU A 380 -9.39 -30.38 -10.76
CA LEU A 380 -10.31 -29.41 -10.21
C LEU A 380 -10.86 -29.93 -8.88
N ARG A 381 -10.78 -29.14 -7.82
CA ARG A 381 -11.39 -29.47 -6.52
C ARG A 381 -12.35 -28.36 -6.11
N PRO A 382 -13.57 -28.71 -5.68
CA PRO A 382 -14.48 -27.72 -5.08
C PRO A 382 -13.86 -27.12 -3.81
N ALA A 383 -13.95 -25.81 -3.66
CA ALA A 383 -13.56 -25.09 -2.47
C ALA A 383 -14.61 -24.06 -2.08
N ILE A 384 -14.54 -23.52 -0.86
CA ILE A 384 -15.49 -22.52 -0.34
C ILE A 384 -15.54 -21.29 -1.26
N ASP A 385 -14.42 -20.93 -1.89
CA ASP A 385 -14.25 -19.73 -2.71
C ASP A 385 -14.38 -20.01 -4.23
N GLY A 386 -14.88 -21.18 -4.64
CA GLY A 386 -15.00 -21.61 -6.03
C GLY A 386 -14.22 -22.88 -6.33
N LEU A 387 -13.55 -22.96 -7.50
CA LEU A 387 -12.73 -24.09 -7.90
C LEU A 387 -11.26 -23.89 -7.56
N HIS A 388 -10.70 -24.83 -6.80
CA HIS A 388 -9.25 -24.93 -6.62
C HIS A 388 -8.64 -25.71 -7.80
N LEU A 389 -7.73 -25.06 -8.51
CA LEU A 389 -6.99 -25.62 -9.64
C LEU A 389 -5.66 -26.17 -9.10
N LEU A 390 -5.39 -27.46 -9.32
CA LEU A 390 -4.14 -28.11 -8.95
C LEU A 390 -3.44 -28.61 -10.22
N GLY A 391 -2.16 -28.28 -10.39
CA GLY A 391 -1.37 -28.62 -11.57
C GLY A 391 -1.04 -27.41 -12.45
N ASP A 392 -0.59 -27.65 -13.67
CA ASP A 392 -0.23 -26.58 -14.61
C ASP A 392 -1.46 -25.73 -14.98
N PRO A 393 -1.37 -24.37 -14.94
CA PRO A 393 -2.48 -23.48 -15.26
C PRO A 393 -3.04 -23.67 -16.67
N THR A 394 -2.20 -24.02 -17.64
CA THR A 394 -2.62 -24.29 -19.03
C THR A 394 -3.48 -25.54 -19.11
N GLU A 395 -3.11 -26.55 -18.34
CA GLU A 395 -3.86 -27.79 -18.24
C GLU A 395 -5.19 -27.60 -17.53
N ALA A 396 -5.18 -26.85 -16.41
CA ALA A 396 -6.38 -26.53 -15.66
C ALA A 396 -7.40 -25.76 -16.53
N ALA A 397 -6.94 -24.87 -17.41
CA ALA A 397 -7.80 -24.13 -18.34
C ALA A 397 -8.57 -25.06 -19.31
N LEU A 398 -7.96 -26.15 -19.73
CA LEU A 398 -8.62 -27.16 -20.58
C LEU A 398 -9.73 -27.90 -19.82
N LEU A 399 -9.49 -28.22 -18.54
CA LEU A 399 -10.52 -28.84 -17.67
C LEU A 399 -11.71 -27.88 -17.44
N VAL A 400 -11.42 -26.61 -17.21
CA VAL A 400 -12.46 -25.59 -17.06
C VAL A 400 -13.28 -25.44 -18.35
N ALA A 401 -12.62 -25.44 -19.51
CA ALA A 401 -13.31 -25.34 -20.81
C ALA A 401 -14.21 -26.54 -21.06
N ALA A 402 -13.75 -27.76 -20.74
CA ALA A 402 -14.56 -28.96 -20.80
C ALA A 402 -15.77 -28.88 -19.85
N GLY A 403 -15.57 -28.38 -18.60
CA GLY A 403 -16.65 -28.16 -17.65
C GLY A 403 -17.69 -27.15 -18.15
N LYS A 404 -17.26 -26.04 -18.82
CA LYS A 404 -18.17 -25.09 -19.47
C LYS A 404 -19.06 -25.73 -20.55
N ALA A 405 -18.57 -26.78 -21.20
CA ALA A 405 -19.33 -27.56 -22.17
C ALA A 405 -20.23 -28.60 -21.54
N GLY A 406 -20.22 -28.74 -20.20
CA GLY A 406 -20.99 -29.77 -19.50
C GLY A 406 -20.27 -31.14 -19.47
N LEU A 407 -18.98 -31.21 -19.81
CA LEU A 407 -18.15 -32.39 -19.71
C LEU A 407 -17.48 -32.42 -18.32
N GLU A 408 -18.03 -33.22 -17.40
CA GLU A 408 -17.46 -33.38 -16.08
C GLU A 408 -16.13 -34.20 -16.13
N PRO A 409 -14.97 -33.63 -15.76
CA PRO A 409 -13.69 -34.33 -15.88
C PRO A 409 -13.64 -35.68 -15.18
N ALA A 410 -14.30 -35.80 -14.02
CA ALA A 410 -14.36 -37.07 -13.27
C ALA A 410 -15.22 -38.14 -13.99
N GLU A 411 -16.25 -37.73 -14.72
CA GLU A 411 -17.08 -38.64 -15.53
C GLU A 411 -16.36 -39.05 -16.79
N LEU A 412 -15.69 -38.12 -17.47
CA LEU A 412 -14.84 -38.40 -18.60
C LEU A 412 -13.75 -39.41 -18.25
N ALA A 413 -13.04 -39.23 -17.15
CA ALA A 413 -11.97 -40.13 -16.69
C ALA A 413 -12.51 -41.55 -16.38
N ARG A 414 -13.74 -41.65 -15.90
CA ARG A 414 -14.40 -42.95 -15.68
C ARG A 414 -14.84 -43.59 -17.00
N ALA A 415 -15.37 -42.81 -17.94
CA ALA A 415 -15.82 -43.31 -19.25
C ALA A 415 -14.65 -43.65 -20.19
N TRP A 416 -13.54 -42.92 -20.08
CA TRP A 416 -12.33 -43.06 -20.85
C TRP A 416 -11.13 -43.40 -19.94
N PRO A 417 -11.04 -44.58 -19.36
CA PRO A 417 -9.98 -44.89 -18.39
C PRO A 417 -8.60 -44.78 -19.04
N ARG A 418 -7.72 -44.01 -18.42
CA ARG A 418 -6.32 -43.86 -18.82
C ARG A 418 -5.59 -45.17 -18.54
N ARG A 419 -4.86 -45.65 -19.50
CA ARG A 419 -4.07 -46.87 -19.41
C ARG A 419 -2.58 -46.61 -19.39
N ARG A 420 -2.15 -45.55 -20.08
CA ARG A 420 -0.75 -45.18 -20.18
C ARG A 420 -0.60 -43.73 -20.46
N GLU A 421 0.60 -43.24 -20.20
CA GLU A 421 1.01 -41.84 -20.38
C GLU A 421 2.44 -41.77 -20.89
N ILE A 422 2.69 -40.84 -21.82
CA ILE A 422 4.00 -40.29 -22.17
C ILE A 422 3.97 -38.83 -21.67
N PRO A 423 4.68 -38.50 -20.57
CA PRO A 423 4.65 -37.16 -19.99
C PRO A 423 5.10 -36.12 -20.99
N PHE A 424 4.81 -34.83 -20.68
CA PHE A 424 5.32 -33.73 -21.45
C PHE A 424 6.85 -33.76 -21.53
N ASP A 425 7.37 -33.76 -22.74
CA ASP A 425 8.80 -33.65 -23.00
C ASP A 425 9.11 -32.35 -23.72
N PRO A 426 9.97 -31.47 -23.16
CA PRO A 426 10.38 -30.23 -23.78
C PRO A 426 11.02 -30.38 -25.17
N ALA A 427 11.70 -31.51 -25.46
CA ALA A 427 12.28 -31.81 -26.76
C ALA A 427 11.21 -32.15 -27.79
N ARG A 428 10.24 -32.95 -27.39
CA ARG A 428 9.09 -33.33 -28.23
C ARG A 428 8.01 -32.25 -28.27
N ARG A 429 7.96 -31.38 -27.24
CA ARG A 429 6.96 -30.32 -27.06
C ARG A 429 5.52 -30.80 -27.10
N MET A 430 5.28 -32.02 -26.58
CA MET A 430 3.97 -32.66 -26.51
C MET A 430 3.86 -33.62 -25.34
N MET A 431 2.62 -33.87 -24.94
CA MET A 431 2.19 -34.93 -24.00
C MET A 431 1.24 -35.86 -24.74
N VAL A 432 1.28 -37.17 -24.39
CA VAL A 432 0.43 -38.20 -24.99
C VAL A 432 -0.15 -39.06 -23.92
N THR A 433 -1.44 -39.41 -24.05
CA THR A 433 -2.11 -40.32 -23.12
C THR A 433 -2.90 -41.38 -23.92
N PHE A 434 -2.97 -42.57 -23.37
CA PHE A 434 -3.69 -43.70 -23.98
C PHE A 434 -4.91 -44.05 -23.14
N HIS A 435 -6.07 -44.11 -23.78
CA HIS A 435 -7.36 -44.34 -23.13
C HIS A 435 -8.13 -45.48 -23.84
N LEU A 436 -9.13 -46.00 -23.13
CA LEU A 436 -10.12 -46.90 -23.71
C LEU A 436 -11.39 -46.10 -24.03
N MET A 437 -11.80 -46.10 -25.31
CA MET A 437 -13.01 -45.40 -25.75
C MET A 437 -14.28 -46.08 -25.26
N PRO A 438 -15.27 -45.33 -24.72
CA PRO A 438 -16.58 -45.92 -24.45
C PRO A 438 -17.26 -46.34 -25.77
N GLY A 439 -18.06 -47.39 -25.73
CA GLY A 439 -18.82 -47.81 -26.90
C GLY A 439 -19.81 -46.75 -27.36
N SER A 440 -19.67 -46.29 -28.60
CA SER A 440 -20.61 -45.38 -29.26
C SER A 440 -20.91 -45.83 -30.66
N ALA A 441 -21.93 -45.30 -31.34
CA ALA A 441 -22.34 -45.68 -32.66
C ALA A 441 -21.18 -45.67 -33.66
N GLY A 442 -20.63 -46.79 -33.99
CA GLY A 442 -19.53 -46.98 -34.95
C GLY A 442 -18.20 -47.47 -34.38
N ALA A 443 -17.95 -47.41 -33.06
CA ALA A 443 -16.75 -47.93 -32.41
C ALA A 443 -17.12 -49.00 -31.35
N ARG A 444 -16.34 -50.11 -31.29
CA ARG A 444 -16.51 -51.11 -30.23
C ARG A 444 -16.06 -50.54 -28.89
N ALA A 445 -16.84 -50.79 -27.83
CA ALA A 445 -16.40 -50.46 -26.47
C ALA A 445 -15.05 -51.07 -26.16
N GLY A 446 -14.13 -50.29 -25.57
CA GLY A 446 -12.78 -50.71 -25.22
C GLY A 446 -11.74 -50.55 -26.34
N THR A 447 -12.05 -49.91 -27.48
CA THR A 447 -11.05 -49.58 -28.49
C THR A 447 -9.99 -48.65 -27.91
N PRO A 448 -8.69 -49.00 -27.95
CA PRO A 448 -7.66 -48.11 -27.45
C PRO A 448 -7.49 -46.89 -28.36
N VAL A 449 -7.34 -45.72 -27.75
CA VAL A 449 -7.09 -44.46 -28.45
C VAL A 449 -5.93 -43.73 -27.81
N LEU A 450 -5.17 -43.05 -28.67
CA LEU A 450 -4.13 -42.12 -28.31
C LEU A 450 -4.71 -40.71 -28.39
N LEU A 451 -4.50 -39.91 -27.35
CA LEU A 451 -4.78 -38.49 -27.31
C LEU A 451 -3.46 -37.75 -27.14
N ALA A 452 -3.24 -36.69 -27.94
CA ALA A 452 -2.03 -35.89 -27.89
C ALA A 452 -2.38 -34.40 -27.74
N LYS A 453 -1.61 -33.71 -26.92
CA LYS A 453 -1.63 -32.26 -26.84
C LYS A 453 -0.21 -31.67 -26.89
N GLY A 454 -0.01 -30.56 -27.55
CA GLY A 454 1.32 -29.99 -27.66
C GLY A 454 1.41 -28.70 -28.48
N ALA A 455 2.65 -28.33 -28.78
CA ALA A 455 2.92 -27.19 -29.62
C ALA A 455 2.34 -27.41 -31.03
N PRO A 456 1.68 -26.42 -31.65
CA PRO A 456 1.06 -26.57 -32.97
C PRO A 456 1.95 -27.16 -34.03
N GLY A 457 3.20 -26.71 -34.14
CA GLY A 457 4.17 -27.22 -35.11
C GLY A 457 4.47 -28.72 -34.90
N ALA A 458 4.68 -29.14 -33.63
CA ALA A 458 5.02 -30.54 -33.31
C ALA A 458 3.85 -31.48 -33.59
N ILE A 459 2.63 -31.13 -33.25
CA ILE A 459 1.44 -31.91 -33.51
C ILE A 459 1.16 -31.99 -35.03
N LEU A 460 1.23 -30.85 -35.75
CA LEU A 460 0.96 -30.82 -37.20
C LEU A 460 2.02 -31.59 -38.03
N GLU A 461 3.27 -31.66 -37.55
CA GLU A 461 4.32 -32.45 -38.19
C GLU A 461 3.97 -33.96 -38.21
N LEU A 462 3.34 -34.44 -37.13
CA LEU A 462 2.95 -35.85 -36.97
C LEU A 462 1.53 -36.13 -37.46
N ALA A 463 0.75 -35.13 -37.83
CA ALA A 463 -0.62 -35.29 -38.29
C ALA A 463 -0.69 -35.52 -39.80
N ASN A 464 -1.25 -36.64 -40.23
CA ASN A 464 -1.51 -36.94 -41.64
C ASN A 464 -2.99 -36.79 -42.02
N ARG A 465 -3.84 -36.60 -41.06
CA ARG A 465 -5.30 -36.37 -41.22
C ARG A 465 -5.78 -35.22 -40.39
N VAL A 466 -6.88 -34.62 -40.82
CA VAL A 466 -7.61 -33.60 -40.09
C VAL A 466 -9.06 -34.02 -39.85
N HIS A 467 -9.55 -33.82 -38.66
CA HIS A 467 -10.94 -34.12 -38.29
C HIS A 467 -11.84 -33.04 -38.85
N THR A 468 -12.88 -33.40 -39.60
CA THR A 468 -13.91 -32.49 -40.09
C THR A 468 -15.27 -32.89 -39.56
N ALA A 469 -16.33 -32.14 -39.90
CA ALA A 469 -17.70 -32.48 -39.51
C ALA A 469 -18.13 -33.89 -40.03
N ASP A 470 -17.58 -34.30 -41.18
CA ASP A 470 -17.88 -35.59 -41.82
C ASP A 470 -16.88 -36.69 -41.42
N GLY A 471 -15.96 -36.38 -40.49
CA GLY A 471 -14.95 -37.35 -40.01
C GLY A 471 -13.53 -37.03 -40.47
N PRO A 472 -12.57 -37.94 -40.22
CA PRO A 472 -11.15 -37.72 -40.55
C PRO A 472 -10.89 -37.74 -42.05
N VAL A 473 -10.28 -36.71 -42.61
CA VAL A 473 -9.85 -36.60 -44.02
C VAL A 473 -8.33 -36.43 -44.10
N ALA A 474 -7.72 -36.84 -45.23
CA ALA A 474 -6.29 -36.69 -45.43
C ALA A 474 -5.86 -35.21 -45.42
N LEU A 475 -4.76 -34.92 -44.72
CA LEU A 475 -4.20 -33.57 -44.60
C LEU A 475 -3.20 -33.34 -45.72
N SER A 476 -3.58 -32.52 -46.70
CA SER A 476 -2.67 -32.11 -47.78
C SER A 476 -1.63 -31.11 -47.28
N GLU A 477 -0.54 -30.92 -48.00
CA GLU A 477 0.46 -29.92 -47.68
C GLU A 477 -0.13 -28.46 -47.66
N ALA A 478 -1.01 -28.16 -48.60
CA ALA A 478 -1.72 -26.89 -48.63
C ALA A 478 -2.63 -26.74 -47.37
N GLY A 479 -3.30 -27.79 -46.95
CA GLY A 479 -4.08 -27.83 -45.70
C GLY A 479 -3.19 -27.60 -44.47
N ARG A 480 -2.03 -28.25 -44.40
CA ARG A 480 -1.05 -28.03 -43.35
C ARG A 480 -0.54 -26.60 -43.29
N ALA A 481 -0.20 -26.01 -44.42
CA ALA A 481 0.23 -24.64 -44.55
C ALA A 481 -0.89 -23.64 -44.04
N HIS A 482 -2.14 -23.92 -44.43
CA HIS A 482 -3.29 -23.15 -43.96
C HIS A 482 -3.47 -23.23 -42.43
N LEU A 483 -3.34 -24.41 -41.82
CA LEU A 483 -3.42 -24.58 -40.37
C LEU A 483 -2.27 -23.86 -39.65
N LEU A 484 -1.05 -23.88 -40.22
CA LEU A 484 0.08 -23.12 -39.67
C LEU A 484 -0.16 -21.62 -39.73
N GLU A 485 -0.79 -21.11 -40.82
CA GLU A 485 -1.17 -19.70 -40.91
C GLU A 485 -2.27 -19.34 -39.90
N GLN A 486 -3.27 -20.20 -39.72
CA GLN A 486 -4.28 -20.04 -38.68
C GLN A 486 -3.66 -19.97 -37.26
N ASN A 487 -2.67 -20.83 -36.98
CA ASN A 487 -1.91 -20.77 -35.73
C ASN A 487 -1.17 -19.44 -35.59
N ARG A 488 -0.53 -18.95 -36.65
CA ARG A 488 0.15 -17.62 -36.63
C ARG A 488 -0.83 -16.49 -36.35
N ALA A 489 -2.01 -16.53 -36.98
CA ALA A 489 -3.06 -15.55 -36.74
C ALA A 489 -3.53 -15.54 -35.29
N LEU A 490 -3.78 -16.71 -34.69
CA LEU A 490 -4.14 -16.83 -33.27
C LEU A 490 -3.01 -16.33 -32.33
N ALA A 491 -1.77 -16.69 -32.66
CA ALA A 491 -0.61 -16.21 -31.90
C ALA A 491 -0.41 -14.68 -32.01
N ALA A 492 -0.71 -14.09 -33.19
CA ALA A 492 -0.67 -12.65 -33.42
C ALA A 492 -1.73 -11.88 -32.58
N GLU A 493 -2.80 -12.56 -32.16
CA GLU A 493 -3.79 -12.03 -31.21
C GLU A 493 -3.32 -12.14 -29.74
N GLY A 494 -2.08 -12.57 -29.49
CA GLY A 494 -1.51 -12.74 -28.15
C GLY A 494 -1.92 -14.04 -27.45
N LEU A 495 -2.54 -14.96 -28.17
CA LEU A 495 -2.99 -16.22 -27.58
C LEU A 495 -1.84 -17.23 -27.48
N ARG A 496 -1.79 -17.94 -26.37
CA ARG A 496 -1.01 -19.17 -26.27
C ARG A 496 -1.79 -20.29 -26.94
N VAL A 497 -1.26 -20.83 -28.04
CA VAL A 497 -1.96 -21.83 -28.84
C VAL A 497 -1.47 -23.24 -28.53
N LEU A 498 -2.39 -24.14 -28.20
CA LEU A 498 -2.17 -25.59 -28.12
C LEU A 498 -2.89 -26.28 -29.25
N ALA A 499 -2.27 -27.30 -29.79
CA ALA A 499 -2.90 -28.23 -30.72
C ALA A 499 -3.31 -29.52 -30.03
N LEU A 500 -4.46 -30.05 -30.42
CA LEU A 500 -5.00 -31.32 -29.95
C LEU A 500 -5.14 -32.28 -31.13
N ALA A 501 -4.81 -33.53 -30.88
CA ALA A 501 -4.93 -34.62 -31.88
C ALA A 501 -5.31 -35.92 -31.23
N TRP A 502 -5.77 -36.85 -32.00
CA TRP A 502 -6.14 -38.18 -31.56
C TRP A 502 -5.78 -39.21 -32.61
N ARG A 503 -5.78 -40.47 -32.22
CA ARG A 503 -5.65 -41.63 -33.14
C ARG A 503 -6.21 -42.90 -32.50
N PRO A 504 -7.01 -43.72 -33.19
CA PRO A 504 -7.25 -45.10 -32.77
C PRO A 504 -5.95 -45.90 -32.87
N VAL A 505 -5.70 -46.79 -31.91
CA VAL A 505 -4.51 -47.67 -31.89
C VAL A 505 -4.94 -49.11 -31.68
N ASP A 506 -4.23 -50.06 -32.29
CA ASP A 506 -4.54 -51.48 -32.12
C ASP A 506 -3.98 -52.03 -30.81
N VAL A 507 -2.82 -51.54 -30.40
CA VAL A 507 -2.10 -51.94 -29.17
C VAL A 507 -1.53 -50.71 -28.45
N ILE A 508 -1.54 -50.75 -27.13
CA ILE A 508 -0.94 -49.71 -26.28
C ILE A 508 0.52 -50.08 -26.01
N GLU A 509 1.43 -49.62 -26.88
CA GLU A 509 2.87 -49.83 -26.77
C GLU A 509 3.65 -48.50 -26.85
N ASP A 510 4.96 -48.54 -26.51
CA ASP A 510 5.88 -47.41 -26.69
C ASP A 510 6.28 -47.15 -28.14
N GLY A 511 5.34 -47.40 -29.08
CA GLY A 511 5.58 -47.18 -30.52
C GLY A 511 5.71 -45.70 -30.90
N ALA A 512 6.11 -45.48 -32.12
CA ALA A 512 6.21 -44.15 -32.69
C ALA A 512 4.84 -43.41 -32.61
N VAL A 513 4.85 -42.19 -32.08
CA VAL A 513 3.69 -41.29 -32.12
C VAL A 513 3.68 -40.64 -33.48
N ASP A 514 2.95 -41.23 -34.44
CA ASP A 514 2.81 -40.80 -35.81
C ASP A 514 1.36 -40.95 -36.30
N ASP A 515 1.07 -40.58 -37.54
CA ASP A 515 -0.25 -40.69 -38.20
C ASP A 515 -1.42 -40.13 -37.38
N LEU A 516 -1.20 -38.98 -36.72
CA LEU A 516 -2.21 -38.30 -35.89
C LEU A 516 -3.34 -37.72 -36.75
N VAL A 517 -4.54 -37.71 -36.19
CA VAL A 517 -5.69 -36.93 -36.70
C VAL A 517 -5.76 -35.64 -35.94
N PHE A 518 -5.44 -34.52 -36.56
CA PHE A 518 -5.54 -33.19 -35.97
C PHE A 518 -7.00 -32.85 -35.67
N LEU A 519 -7.30 -32.45 -34.42
CA LEU A 519 -8.63 -32.06 -33.98
C LEU A 519 -8.86 -30.54 -34.11
N GLY A 520 -7.92 -29.75 -33.70
CA GLY A 520 -8.04 -28.30 -33.71
C GLY A 520 -7.02 -27.64 -32.80
N PHE A 521 -7.10 -26.29 -32.75
CA PHE A 521 -6.34 -25.46 -31.84
C PHE A 521 -7.20 -24.96 -30.69
N VAL A 522 -6.57 -24.77 -29.53
CA VAL A 522 -7.13 -24.10 -28.38
C VAL A 522 -6.27 -22.87 -28.09
N GLY A 523 -6.87 -21.71 -28.18
CA GLY A 523 -6.24 -20.43 -27.85
C GLY A 523 -6.53 -20.04 -26.38
N LEU A 524 -5.46 -19.84 -25.62
CA LEU A 524 -5.52 -19.50 -24.20
C LEU A 524 -4.97 -18.08 -24.00
N LEU A 525 -5.57 -17.38 -23.07
CA LEU A 525 -5.17 -16.03 -22.67
C LEU A 525 -5.23 -15.92 -21.13
N ASP A 526 -4.33 -15.14 -20.58
CA ASP A 526 -4.45 -14.67 -19.19
C ASP A 526 -5.19 -13.33 -19.21
N PRO A 527 -6.47 -13.27 -18.78
CA PRO A 527 -7.31 -12.11 -18.93
C PRO A 527 -6.81 -10.95 -18.05
N THR A 528 -6.99 -9.73 -18.54
CA THR A 528 -6.73 -8.52 -17.76
C THR A 528 -7.74 -8.39 -16.62
N ARG A 529 -7.27 -7.98 -15.44
CA ARG A 529 -8.14 -7.76 -14.29
C ARG A 529 -9.13 -6.62 -14.53
N PRO A 530 -10.36 -6.72 -13.99
CA PRO A 530 -11.33 -5.63 -14.05
C PRO A 530 -10.77 -4.34 -13.44
N GLY A 531 -11.06 -3.19 -14.08
CA GLY A 531 -10.68 -1.86 -13.60
C GLY A 531 -9.24 -1.43 -13.88
N VAL A 532 -8.35 -2.31 -14.34
CA VAL A 532 -6.94 -1.95 -14.62
C VAL A 532 -6.84 -0.91 -15.75
N LYS A 533 -7.63 -1.04 -16.80
CA LYS A 533 -7.65 -0.08 -17.92
C LYS A 533 -8.03 1.33 -17.44
N ASP A 534 -9.07 1.44 -16.61
CA ASP A 534 -9.54 2.71 -16.06
C ASP A 534 -8.51 3.29 -15.07
N ALA A 535 -7.88 2.43 -14.28
CA ALA A 535 -6.79 2.81 -13.39
C ALA A 535 -5.58 3.38 -14.14
N ILE A 536 -5.18 2.77 -15.26
CA ILE A 536 -4.10 3.29 -16.13
C ILE A 536 -4.49 4.65 -16.73
N ALA A 537 -5.74 4.81 -17.17
CA ALA A 537 -6.24 6.10 -17.64
C ALA A 537 -6.16 7.18 -16.54
N SER A 538 -6.58 6.87 -15.33
CA SER A 538 -6.47 7.75 -14.17
C SER A 538 -5.03 8.09 -13.81
N CYS A 539 -4.08 7.14 -13.95
CA CYS A 539 -2.66 7.43 -13.80
C CYS A 539 -2.17 8.45 -14.81
N ARG A 540 -2.57 8.30 -16.08
CA ARG A 540 -2.19 9.23 -17.16
C ARG A 540 -2.72 10.64 -16.88
N GLU A 541 -3.97 10.78 -16.47
CA GLU A 541 -4.58 12.06 -16.08
C GLU A 541 -3.84 12.67 -14.89
N ALA A 542 -3.41 11.84 -13.96
CA ALA A 542 -2.64 12.24 -12.79
C ALA A 542 -1.15 12.54 -13.06
N GLY A 543 -0.70 12.51 -14.31
CA GLY A 543 0.69 12.71 -14.71
C GLY A 543 1.62 11.59 -14.27
N ILE A 544 1.10 10.37 -14.01
CA ILE A 544 1.87 9.20 -13.59
C ILE A 544 2.05 8.29 -14.80
N ARG A 545 3.30 7.96 -15.10
CA ARG A 545 3.61 7.00 -16.19
C ARG A 545 3.47 5.57 -15.66
N THR A 546 2.76 4.73 -16.40
CA THR A 546 2.66 3.30 -16.09
C THR A 546 3.51 2.52 -17.09
N LEU A 547 4.49 1.76 -16.60
CA LEU A 547 5.32 0.86 -17.40
C LEU A 547 4.92 -0.59 -17.09
N MET A 548 4.60 -1.35 -18.13
CA MET A 548 4.33 -2.78 -18.02
C MET A 548 5.63 -3.56 -18.25
N LEU A 549 6.03 -4.37 -17.27
CA LEU A 549 7.20 -5.22 -17.31
C LEU A 549 6.75 -6.68 -17.43
N THR A 550 7.40 -7.45 -18.29
CA THR A 550 7.08 -8.86 -18.43
C THR A 550 8.26 -9.67 -19.00
N GLY A 551 8.37 -10.94 -18.57
CA GLY A 551 9.25 -11.92 -19.18
C GLY A 551 8.75 -12.47 -20.52
N ASP A 552 7.49 -12.17 -20.88
CA ASP A 552 6.86 -12.65 -22.11
C ASP A 552 7.52 -12.15 -23.39
N GLN A 553 7.15 -12.79 -24.49
CA GLN A 553 7.54 -12.32 -25.84
C GLN A 553 6.84 -10.99 -26.16
N GLN A 554 7.51 -10.19 -26.97
CA GLN A 554 7.08 -8.84 -27.34
C GLN A 554 5.63 -8.78 -27.86
N LEU A 555 5.25 -9.69 -28.77
CA LEU A 555 3.91 -9.70 -29.37
C LEU A 555 2.81 -9.90 -28.36
N THR A 556 3.00 -10.83 -27.41
CA THR A 556 2.06 -11.08 -26.30
C THR A 556 1.95 -9.85 -25.38
N ALA A 557 3.10 -9.25 -25.04
CA ALA A 557 3.14 -8.07 -24.21
C ALA A 557 2.43 -6.87 -24.86
N GLU A 558 2.69 -6.63 -26.15
CA GLU A 558 2.06 -5.55 -26.90
C GLU A 558 0.53 -5.74 -27.02
N THR A 559 0.06 -6.98 -27.18
CA THR A 559 -1.37 -7.26 -27.26
C THR A 559 -2.09 -6.93 -25.97
N VAL A 560 -1.56 -7.38 -24.83
CA VAL A 560 -2.10 -7.05 -23.50
C VAL A 560 -2.00 -5.55 -23.23
N GLY A 561 -0.85 -4.94 -23.53
CA GLY A 561 -0.64 -3.51 -23.37
C GLY A 561 -1.63 -2.66 -24.15
N ARG A 562 -1.92 -3.05 -25.40
CA ARG A 562 -2.92 -2.37 -26.25
C ARG A 562 -4.34 -2.50 -25.68
N GLN A 563 -4.72 -3.67 -25.15
CA GLN A 563 -6.01 -3.86 -24.47
C GLN A 563 -6.14 -2.94 -23.26
N LEU A 564 -5.04 -2.71 -22.53
CA LEU A 564 -4.96 -1.84 -21.36
C LEU A 564 -4.80 -0.35 -21.72
N GLY A 565 -4.61 0.00 -23.01
CA GLY A 565 -4.42 1.37 -23.46
C GLY A 565 -3.03 1.93 -23.17
N LEU A 566 -2.01 1.06 -23.04
CA LEU A 566 -0.62 1.46 -22.91
C LEU A 566 0.00 1.78 -24.28
N GLU A 567 0.86 2.81 -24.32
CA GLU A 567 1.66 3.12 -25.49
C GLU A 567 2.79 2.08 -25.68
N PRO A 568 3.25 1.81 -26.90
CA PRO A 568 4.31 0.82 -27.14
C PRO A 568 5.58 1.04 -26.31
N GLU A 569 5.96 2.30 -26.08
CA GLU A 569 7.14 2.69 -25.31
C GLU A 569 7.00 2.39 -23.81
N ALA A 570 5.79 2.22 -23.34
CA ALA A 570 5.49 1.85 -21.96
C ALA A 570 5.55 0.34 -21.69
N ILE A 571 5.80 -0.46 -22.74
CA ILE A 571 5.82 -1.92 -22.67
C ILE A 571 7.27 -2.41 -22.74
N ARG A 572 7.70 -3.15 -21.73
CA ARG A 572 9.02 -3.79 -21.66
C ARG A 572 8.84 -5.31 -21.60
N SER A 573 9.17 -5.97 -22.71
CA SER A 573 9.12 -7.43 -22.85
C SER A 573 10.48 -8.07 -22.58
N ARG A 574 10.50 -9.36 -22.25
CA ARG A 574 11.70 -10.16 -21.97
C ARG A 574 12.61 -9.55 -20.90
N VAL A 575 12.03 -8.93 -19.89
CA VAL A 575 12.78 -8.30 -18.80
C VAL A 575 13.20 -9.39 -17.80
N SER A 576 14.52 -9.51 -17.58
CA SER A 576 15.05 -10.39 -16.54
C SER A 576 14.90 -9.74 -15.13
N PRO A 577 15.06 -10.50 -14.05
CA PRO A 577 15.07 -9.95 -12.69
C PRO A 577 16.08 -8.82 -12.49
N GLU A 578 17.29 -8.98 -13.03
CA GLU A 578 18.32 -7.94 -12.99
C GLU A 578 17.90 -6.72 -13.83
N GLY A 579 17.25 -6.96 -14.98
CA GLY A 579 16.72 -5.90 -15.83
C GLY A 579 15.64 -5.07 -15.13
N LYS A 580 14.80 -5.68 -14.29
CA LYS A 580 13.82 -4.96 -13.46
C LYS A 580 14.51 -4.04 -12.45
N LEU A 581 15.53 -4.54 -11.77
CA LEU A 581 16.32 -3.77 -10.79
C LEU A 581 17.05 -2.60 -11.46
N ASP A 582 17.68 -2.82 -12.62
CA ASP A 582 18.44 -1.79 -13.32
C ASP A 582 17.52 -0.70 -13.90
N LEU A 583 16.33 -1.06 -14.36
CA LEU A 583 15.32 -0.08 -14.78
C LEU A 583 14.89 0.82 -13.62
N VAL A 584 14.67 0.25 -12.42
CA VAL A 584 14.35 1.05 -11.22
C VAL A 584 15.47 2.03 -10.90
N LYS A 585 16.74 1.59 -10.91
CA LYS A 585 17.90 2.46 -10.68
C LYS A 585 18.00 3.57 -11.73
N GLU A 586 17.78 3.25 -13.00
CA GLU A 586 17.81 4.21 -14.12
C GLU A 586 16.74 5.31 -13.95
N LEU A 587 15.50 4.91 -13.62
CA LEU A 587 14.41 5.86 -13.38
C LEU A 587 14.69 6.76 -12.19
N GLN A 588 15.18 6.18 -11.07
CA GLN A 588 15.59 6.96 -9.90
C GLN A 588 16.74 7.92 -10.18
N ALA A 589 17.71 7.53 -11.01
CA ALA A 589 18.81 8.41 -11.42
C ALA A 589 18.32 9.61 -12.26
N ARG A 590 17.16 9.48 -12.91
CA ARG A 590 16.49 10.60 -13.61
C ARG A 590 15.64 11.48 -12.68
N GLY A 591 15.60 11.17 -11.39
CA GLY A 591 14.81 11.89 -10.39
C GLY A 591 13.35 11.46 -10.31
N GLU A 592 12.98 10.31 -10.88
CA GLU A 592 11.64 9.75 -10.79
C GLU A 592 11.41 9.06 -9.45
N VAL A 593 10.18 9.12 -8.96
CA VAL A 593 9.72 8.38 -7.79
C VAL A 593 9.02 7.11 -8.28
N VAL A 594 9.66 5.98 -8.04
CA VAL A 594 9.29 4.71 -8.66
C VAL A 594 8.51 3.83 -7.68
N ALA A 595 7.28 3.47 -8.03
CA ALA A 595 6.56 2.35 -7.43
C ALA A 595 6.80 1.10 -8.28
N MET A 596 7.25 0.01 -7.68
CA MET A 596 7.50 -1.28 -8.35
C MET A 596 6.55 -2.33 -7.80
N THR A 597 5.87 -3.07 -8.68
CA THR A 597 5.05 -4.21 -8.26
C THR A 597 5.72 -5.53 -8.61
N GLY A 598 5.47 -6.55 -7.80
CA GLY A 598 5.92 -7.91 -8.05
C GLY A 598 5.21 -8.92 -7.16
N ASP A 599 5.21 -10.17 -7.59
CA ASP A 599 4.60 -11.30 -6.87
C ASP A 599 5.61 -12.42 -6.58
N GLY A 600 6.72 -12.44 -7.31
CA GLY A 600 7.72 -13.48 -7.27
C GLY A 600 8.97 -13.14 -6.46
N VAL A 601 9.75 -14.18 -6.18
CA VAL A 601 11.10 -14.05 -5.57
C VAL A 601 12.01 -13.20 -6.46
N ASN A 602 11.85 -13.33 -7.77
CA ASN A 602 12.63 -12.62 -8.79
C ASN A 602 12.43 -11.09 -8.75
N ASP A 603 11.35 -10.63 -8.14
CA ASP A 603 11.02 -9.20 -8.04
C ASP A 603 11.57 -8.56 -6.76
N ALA A 604 11.92 -9.37 -5.75
CA ALA A 604 12.32 -8.89 -4.44
C ALA A 604 13.44 -7.84 -4.47
N PRO A 605 14.53 -7.99 -5.26
CA PRO A 605 15.57 -6.97 -5.34
C PRO A 605 15.05 -5.63 -5.90
N ALA A 606 14.15 -5.67 -6.87
CA ALA A 606 13.55 -4.48 -7.47
C ALA A 606 12.53 -3.83 -6.52
N LEU A 607 11.75 -4.64 -5.77
CA LEU A 607 10.82 -4.16 -4.73
C LEU A 607 11.54 -3.41 -3.60
N VAL A 608 12.64 -3.98 -3.09
CA VAL A 608 13.45 -3.33 -2.03
C VAL A 608 14.10 -2.05 -2.52
N ARG A 609 14.52 -2.01 -3.79
CA ARG A 609 15.23 -0.86 -4.36
C ARG A 609 14.31 0.29 -4.72
N ALA A 610 13.07 0.01 -5.12
CA ALA A 610 12.10 1.03 -5.48
C ALA A 610 11.84 2.01 -4.31
N ASP A 611 11.30 3.18 -4.62
CA ASP A 611 10.86 4.13 -3.59
C ASP A 611 9.63 3.58 -2.85
N ILE A 612 8.84 2.75 -3.56
CA ILE A 612 7.72 2.01 -3.02
C ILE A 612 7.69 0.61 -3.65
N GLY A 613 7.98 -0.41 -2.87
CA GLY A 613 7.75 -1.80 -3.24
C GLY A 613 6.31 -2.22 -2.96
N VAL A 614 5.64 -2.82 -3.93
CA VAL A 614 4.25 -3.28 -3.82
C VAL A 614 4.17 -4.77 -4.13
N ALA A 615 3.75 -5.57 -3.17
CA ALA A 615 3.60 -7.02 -3.35
C ALA A 615 2.14 -7.45 -3.40
N MET A 616 1.90 -8.56 -4.09
CA MET A 616 0.62 -9.25 -4.13
C MET A 616 0.39 -10.02 -2.82
N GLY A 617 -0.79 -9.93 -2.26
CA GLY A 617 -1.10 -10.53 -0.94
C GLY A 617 -1.57 -11.97 -1.01
N ARG A 618 -2.37 -12.32 -2.05
CA ARG A 618 -2.94 -13.66 -2.23
C ARG A 618 -2.00 -14.60 -2.95
N HIS A 619 -1.47 -14.17 -4.09
CA HIS A 619 -0.63 -15.00 -4.97
C HIS A 619 0.85 -14.68 -4.85
N GLY A 620 1.20 -13.55 -4.19
CA GLY A 620 2.60 -13.20 -3.96
C GLY A 620 3.31 -14.17 -3.03
N THR A 621 4.59 -14.42 -3.29
CA THR A 621 5.48 -15.20 -2.42
C THR A 621 5.70 -14.46 -1.09
N ASP A 622 6.04 -15.22 -0.04
CA ASP A 622 6.37 -14.63 1.26
C ASP A 622 7.52 -13.63 1.14
N VAL A 623 8.50 -13.97 0.30
CA VAL A 623 9.66 -13.12 0.02
C VAL A 623 9.26 -11.77 -0.59
N ALA A 624 8.41 -11.78 -1.60
CA ALA A 624 7.90 -10.54 -2.21
C ALA A 624 7.14 -9.70 -1.18
N ARG A 625 6.28 -10.35 -0.36
CA ARG A 625 5.53 -9.66 0.70
C ARG A 625 6.44 -9.06 1.77
N GLU A 626 7.51 -9.75 2.16
CA GLU A 626 8.47 -9.27 3.15
C GLU A 626 9.34 -8.12 2.62
N SER A 627 9.65 -8.14 1.35
CA SER A 627 10.45 -7.13 0.66
C SER A 627 9.68 -5.84 0.37
N ALA A 628 8.35 -5.88 0.35
CA ALA A 628 7.51 -4.77 -0.05
C ALA A 628 7.16 -3.82 1.09
N ASP A 629 6.90 -2.55 0.74
CA ASP A 629 6.37 -1.51 1.63
C ASP A 629 4.85 -1.55 1.73
N LEU A 630 4.19 -2.03 0.67
CA LEU A 630 2.75 -2.15 0.52
C LEU A 630 2.38 -3.55 0.06
N VAL A 631 1.33 -4.14 0.65
CA VAL A 631 0.80 -5.43 0.25
C VAL A 631 -0.66 -5.28 -0.17
N LEU A 632 -1.00 -5.74 -1.37
CA LEU A 632 -2.36 -5.67 -1.91
C LEU A 632 -3.13 -6.95 -1.57
N THR A 633 -4.18 -6.85 -0.79
CA THR A 633 -4.97 -8.02 -0.37
C THR A 633 -5.84 -8.62 -1.47
N ASP A 634 -6.06 -7.88 -2.56
CA ASP A 634 -6.86 -8.26 -3.72
C ASP A 634 -6.03 -8.55 -4.98
N ASP A 635 -4.71 -8.34 -4.91
CA ASP A 635 -3.75 -8.47 -6.01
C ASP A 635 -4.07 -7.61 -7.25
N ASN A 636 -4.79 -6.49 -7.08
CA ASN A 636 -5.27 -5.70 -8.19
C ASN A 636 -4.46 -4.39 -8.36
N PHE A 637 -3.99 -4.14 -9.57
CA PHE A 637 -3.30 -2.89 -9.93
C PHE A 637 -4.15 -1.63 -9.62
N ALA A 638 -5.48 -1.69 -9.78
CA ALA A 638 -6.36 -0.57 -9.49
C ALA A 638 -6.25 -0.10 -8.03
N THR A 639 -5.98 -1.03 -7.10
CA THR A 639 -5.78 -0.72 -5.68
C THR A 639 -4.50 0.10 -5.44
N ILE A 640 -3.48 -0.04 -6.30
CA ILE A 640 -2.27 0.81 -6.24
C ILE A 640 -2.64 2.26 -6.55
N VAL A 641 -3.45 2.48 -7.57
CA VAL A 641 -3.88 3.81 -7.99
C VAL A 641 -4.74 4.47 -6.91
N GLU A 642 -5.62 3.70 -6.27
CA GLU A 642 -6.36 4.18 -5.10
C GLU A 642 -5.43 4.47 -3.90
N ALA A 643 -4.36 3.69 -3.72
CA ALA A 643 -3.37 3.96 -2.69
C ALA A 643 -2.57 5.25 -2.97
N VAL A 644 -2.21 5.51 -4.22
CA VAL A 644 -1.58 6.78 -4.64
C VAL A 644 -2.51 7.96 -4.38
N LYS A 645 -3.80 7.83 -4.75
CA LYS A 645 -4.83 8.83 -4.48
C LYS A 645 -4.94 9.14 -2.97
N GLU A 646 -5.01 8.10 -2.13
CA GLU A 646 -5.02 8.28 -0.68
C GLU A 646 -3.74 8.92 -0.14
N GLY A 647 -2.57 8.58 -0.66
CA GLY A 647 -1.31 9.24 -0.32
C GLY A 647 -1.36 10.74 -0.61
N ARG A 648 -1.91 11.14 -1.75
CA ARG A 648 -2.14 12.55 -2.12
C ARG A 648 -3.13 13.23 -1.17
N VAL A 649 -4.23 12.56 -0.80
CA VAL A 649 -5.24 13.07 0.15
C VAL A 649 -4.63 13.31 1.51
N ILE A 650 -3.86 12.35 2.03
CA ILE A 650 -3.19 12.46 3.33
C ILE A 650 -2.27 13.69 3.35
N ARG A 651 -1.42 13.85 2.33
CA ARG A 651 -0.51 15.00 2.22
C ARG A 651 -1.28 16.32 2.08
N ALA A 652 -2.36 16.34 1.28
CA ALA A 652 -3.20 17.52 1.12
C ALA A 652 -3.89 17.91 2.44
N ASN A 653 -4.48 16.97 3.15
CA ASN A 653 -5.15 17.23 4.41
C ASN A 653 -4.16 17.68 5.50
N LEU A 654 -2.96 17.07 5.53
CA LEU A 654 -1.90 17.54 6.41
C LEU A 654 -1.50 18.99 6.11
N ARG A 655 -1.38 19.38 4.84
CA ARG A 655 -1.10 20.77 4.46
C ARG A 655 -2.21 21.71 4.88
N LYS A 656 -3.49 21.29 4.82
CA LYS A 656 -4.64 22.05 5.34
C LYS A 656 -4.55 22.27 6.85
N VAL A 657 -4.18 21.21 7.60
CA VAL A 657 -3.97 21.29 9.06
C VAL A 657 -2.84 22.26 9.40
N ILE A 658 -1.71 22.15 8.72
CA ILE A 658 -0.58 23.05 8.89
C ILE A 658 -1.02 24.50 8.60
N HIS A 659 -1.72 24.72 7.49
CA HIS A 659 -2.26 26.02 7.12
C HIS A 659 -3.13 26.61 8.24
N PHE A 660 -4.08 25.82 8.72
CA PHE A 660 -4.99 26.19 9.80
C PHE A 660 -4.24 26.56 11.07
N LEU A 661 -3.46 25.62 11.63
CA LEU A 661 -2.76 25.85 12.91
C LEU A 661 -1.81 27.04 12.85
N PHE A 662 -1.09 27.22 11.73
CA PHE A 662 -0.14 28.32 11.61
C PHE A 662 -0.81 29.68 11.43
N SER A 663 -1.91 29.76 10.69
CA SER A 663 -2.65 31.01 10.54
C SER A 663 -3.32 31.44 11.86
N CYS A 664 -3.85 30.47 12.63
CA CYS A 664 -4.44 30.70 13.94
C CYS A 664 -3.39 31.16 14.96
N ASN A 665 -2.30 30.42 15.17
CA ASN A 665 -1.24 30.82 16.10
C ASN A 665 -0.62 32.19 15.73
N LEU A 666 -0.48 32.44 14.43
CA LEU A 666 0.01 33.74 13.98
C LEU A 666 -0.97 34.86 14.30
N SER A 667 -2.29 34.61 14.20
CA SER A 667 -3.31 35.59 14.59
C SER A 667 -3.26 35.91 16.09
N GLU A 668 -3.01 34.92 16.94
CA GLU A 668 -2.82 35.08 18.39
C GLU A 668 -1.62 35.99 18.70
N ILE A 669 -0.46 35.63 18.11
CA ILE A 669 0.78 36.38 18.28
C ILE A 669 0.60 37.81 17.83
N LEU A 670 0.02 38.04 16.64
CA LEU A 670 -0.19 39.40 16.11
C LEU A 670 -1.19 40.21 16.95
N THR A 671 -2.24 39.58 17.47
CA THR A 671 -3.22 40.24 18.35
C THR A 671 -2.54 40.76 19.61
N ILE A 672 -1.77 39.91 20.30
CA ILE A 672 -1.04 40.30 21.52
C ILE A 672 0.03 41.37 21.20
N PHE A 673 0.84 41.13 20.16
CA PHE A 673 1.92 41.99 19.74
C PHE A 673 1.43 43.39 19.41
N VAL A 674 0.40 43.52 18.58
CA VAL A 674 -0.13 44.82 18.16
C VAL A 674 -0.81 45.58 19.31
N ALA A 675 -1.56 44.86 20.18
CA ALA A 675 -2.17 45.48 21.34
C ALA A 675 -1.13 46.12 22.26
N ILE A 676 -0.06 45.40 22.59
CA ILE A 676 1.04 45.92 23.44
C ILE A 676 1.79 47.08 22.75
N LEU A 677 2.06 46.95 21.43
CA LEU A 677 2.72 48.00 20.68
C LEU A 677 1.90 49.30 20.64
N LEU A 678 0.58 49.21 20.68
CA LEU A 678 -0.34 50.36 20.77
C LEU A 678 -0.51 50.88 22.20
N GLY A 679 0.17 50.31 23.20
CA GLY A 679 0.11 50.70 24.62
C GLY A 679 -1.13 50.20 25.37
N TYR A 680 -1.80 49.18 24.88
CA TYR A 680 -2.90 48.51 25.57
C TYR A 680 -2.41 47.28 26.36
N PRO A 681 -3.09 46.86 27.44
CA PRO A 681 -2.79 45.62 28.15
C PRO A 681 -2.91 44.41 27.23
N SER A 682 -2.26 43.31 27.60
CA SER A 682 -2.40 42.04 26.89
C SER A 682 -3.88 41.64 26.72
N PRO A 683 -4.36 41.44 25.49
CA PRO A 683 -5.75 41.07 25.25
C PRO A 683 -6.11 39.65 25.69
N LEU A 684 -5.12 38.82 26.00
CA LEU A 684 -5.29 37.41 26.37
C LEU A 684 -4.47 37.10 27.61
N LEU A 685 -5.06 36.30 28.50
CA LEU A 685 -4.37 35.72 29.65
C LEU A 685 -3.63 34.43 29.28
N PRO A 686 -2.56 34.04 29.99
CA PRO A 686 -1.80 32.82 29.69
C PRO A 686 -2.68 31.57 29.59
N LEU A 687 -3.63 31.42 30.51
CA LEU A 687 -4.57 30.30 30.54
C LEU A 687 -5.56 30.31 29.38
N GLN A 688 -5.99 31.48 28.94
CA GLN A 688 -6.84 31.59 27.74
C GLN A 688 -6.12 31.11 26.49
N ILE A 689 -4.85 31.49 26.31
CA ILE A 689 -3.99 31.05 25.20
C ILE A 689 -3.86 29.53 25.21
N LEU A 690 -3.58 28.99 26.39
CA LEU A 690 -3.44 27.52 26.52
C LEU A 690 -4.75 26.78 26.26
N TRP A 691 -5.89 27.34 26.67
CA TRP A 691 -7.23 26.82 26.33
C TRP A 691 -7.46 26.83 24.82
N VAL A 692 -7.09 27.88 24.11
CA VAL A 692 -7.22 27.98 22.67
C VAL A 692 -6.41 26.87 22.01
N ASN A 693 -5.13 26.81 22.27
CA ASN A 693 -4.21 25.91 21.58
C ASN A 693 -4.47 24.42 21.87
N LEU A 694 -4.89 24.12 23.12
CA LEU A 694 -5.02 22.75 23.56
C LEU A 694 -6.44 22.20 23.42
N VAL A 695 -7.45 23.03 23.72
CA VAL A 695 -8.84 22.55 23.77
C VAL A 695 -9.58 22.87 22.47
N THR A 696 -9.38 24.04 21.92
CA THR A 696 -10.22 24.51 20.82
C THR A 696 -9.61 24.27 19.45
N ASP A 697 -8.31 24.37 19.26
CA ASP A 697 -7.66 24.18 17.95
C ASP A 697 -7.55 22.73 17.50
N ILE A 698 -7.49 21.80 18.44
CA ILE A 698 -7.42 20.37 18.11
C ILE A 698 -8.68 19.90 17.38
N LEU A 699 -9.88 20.35 17.75
CA LEU A 699 -11.13 19.85 17.17
C LEU A 699 -11.28 20.18 15.67
N PRO A 700 -11.07 21.44 15.21
CA PRO A 700 -11.08 21.74 13.78
C PRO A 700 -9.91 21.09 13.02
N ALA A 701 -8.74 20.97 13.65
CA ALA A 701 -7.60 20.28 13.06
C ALA A 701 -7.90 18.81 12.80
N LEU A 702 -8.56 18.11 13.75
CA LEU A 702 -9.04 16.75 13.56
C LEU A 702 -10.09 16.64 12.46
N ALA A 703 -11.01 17.61 12.36
CA ALA A 703 -12.01 17.66 11.30
C ALA A 703 -11.36 17.79 9.91
N LEU A 704 -10.25 18.51 9.78
CA LEU A 704 -9.49 18.66 8.54
C LEU A 704 -8.74 17.36 8.14
N ILE A 705 -8.35 16.50 9.08
CA ILE A 705 -7.76 15.19 8.77
C ILE A 705 -8.74 14.31 7.98
N TRP A 706 -10.03 14.42 8.30
CA TRP A 706 -11.10 13.67 7.65
C TRP A 706 -11.73 14.41 6.47
N ASP A 707 -11.07 15.48 5.98
CA ASP A 707 -11.57 16.20 4.83
C ASP A 707 -11.59 15.30 3.59
N PRO A 708 -12.70 15.28 2.82
CA PRO A 708 -12.80 14.52 1.59
C PRO A 708 -11.71 14.89 0.59
N ALA A 709 -11.41 13.97 -0.32
CA ALA A 709 -10.51 14.24 -1.43
C ALA A 709 -11.01 15.43 -2.27
N ASP A 710 -10.08 16.30 -2.64
CA ASP A 710 -10.34 17.31 -3.67
C ASP A 710 -10.72 16.57 -4.98
N PRO A 711 -11.83 16.93 -5.66
CA PRO A 711 -12.22 16.30 -6.91
C PRO A 711 -11.10 16.24 -7.96
N GLU A 712 -10.29 17.28 -8.03
CA GLU A 712 -9.19 17.42 -8.99
C GLU A 712 -7.87 16.74 -8.56
N ILE A 713 -7.86 15.96 -7.44
CA ILE A 713 -6.60 15.48 -6.84
C ILE A 713 -5.82 14.52 -7.76
N MET A 714 -6.52 13.81 -8.64
CA MET A 714 -5.95 12.91 -9.65
C MET A 714 -5.82 13.56 -11.03
N GLU A 715 -6.15 14.84 -11.19
CA GLU A 715 -5.92 15.63 -12.39
C GLU A 715 -4.63 16.45 -12.28
N ARG A 716 -4.05 16.51 -11.08
CA ARG A 716 -2.81 17.24 -10.82
C ARG A 716 -1.60 16.34 -10.99
N PRO A 717 -0.49 16.89 -11.50
CA PRO A 717 0.76 16.14 -11.61
C PRO A 717 1.28 15.72 -10.23
N PRO A 718 2.19 14.71 -10.17
CA PRO A 718 2.84 14.30 -8.94
C PRO A 718 3.57 15.46 -8.27
N LEU A 719 3.55 15.45 -6.94
CA LEU A 719 4.26 16.44 -6.14
C LEU A 719 5.76 16.11 -6.09
N ASP A 720 6.60 17.13 -6.19
CA ASP A 720 8.04 16.96 -6.00
C ASP A 720 8.33 16.57 -4.53
N PRO A 721 9.00 15.44 -4.28
CA PRO A 721 9.38 15.04 -2.91
C PRO A 721 10.28 16.04 -2.20
N ALA A 722 11.07 16.81 -2.95
CA ALA A 722 11.97 17.83 -2.44
C ALA A 722 11.23 19.15 -2.10
N GLU A 723 9.98 19.31 -2.55
CA GLU A 723 9.21 20.52 -2.26
C GLU A 723 8.92 20.62 -0.77
N ALA A 724 9.33 21.75 -0.18
CA ALA A 724 9.04 22.04 1.23
C ALA A 724 7.52 22.15 1.46
N LEU A 725 7.04 21.60 2.59
CA LEU A 725 5.63 21.71 3.00
C LEU A 725 5.14 23.16 3.02
N ILE A 726 6.00 24.09 3.43
CA ILE A 726 5.75 25.52 3.42
C ILE A 726 6.72 26.18 2.44
N THR A 727 6.23 26.52 1.26
CA THR A 727 6.90 27.37 0.30
C THR A 727 6.82 28.84 0.75
N TRP A 728 7.67 29.71 0.23
CA TRP A 728 7.62 31.17 0.51
C TRP A 728 6.23 31.76 0.25
N ARG A 729 5.62 31.41 -0.88
CA ARG A 729 4.28 31.89 -1.26
C ARG A 729 3.21 31.42 -0.27
N PHE A 730 3.29 30.19 0.15
CA PHE A 730 2.36 29.62 1.14
C PHE A 730 2.57 30.27 2.51
N GLY A 731 3.82 30.54 2.91
CA GLY A 731 4.15 31.29 4.13
C GLY A 731 3.62 32.71 4.12
N ALA A 732 3.78 33.44 3.00
CA ALA A 732 3.23 34.78 2.83
C ALA A 732 1.70 34.82 2.93
N ARG A 733 1.03 33.76 2.40
CA ARG A 733 -0.42 33.58 2.52
C ARG A 733 -0.83 33.40 3.98
N ILE A 734 -0.18 32.47 4.70
CA ILE A 734 -0.41 32.24 6.13
C ILE A 734 -0.27 33.54 6.90
N LEU A 735 0.76 34.34 6.60
CA LEU A 735 0.97 35.67 7.23
C LEU A 735 -0.17 36.62 6.93
N GLY A 736 -0.61 36.74 5.70
CA GLY A 736 -1.71 37.59 5.30
C GLY A 736 -3.05 37.19 5.92
N GLU A 737 -3.34 35.88 5.94
CA GLU A 737 -4.54 35.36 6.57
C GLU A 737 -4.51 35.56 8.10
N GLY A 738 -3.39 35.22 8.76
CA GLY A 738 -3.21 35.45 10.20
C GLY A 738 -3.35 36.93 10.59
N ALA A 739 -2.80 37.83 9.79
CA ALA A 739 -2.95 39.28 10.01
C ALA A 739 -4.41 39.76 9.88
N LEU A 740 -5.16 39.20 8.91
CA LEU A 740 -6.57 39.52 8.73
C LEU A 740 -7.43 39.02 9.89
N LEU A 741 -7.16 37.78 10.36
CA LEU A 741 -7.82 37.20 11.54
C LEU A 741 -7.50 38.05 12.79
N ALA A 742 -6.23 38.41 13.01
CA ALA A 742 -5.79 39.26 14.10
C ALA A 742 -6.50 40.62 14.08
N ALA A 743 -6.70 41.24 12.90
CA ALA A 743 -7.42 42.47 12.76
C ALA A 743 -8.89 42.34 13.22
N GLY A 744 -9.54 41.22 12.98
CA GLY A 744 -10.88 40.93 13.46
C GLY A 744 -10.93 40.82 14.99
N VAL A 745 -10.04 40.04 15.59
CA VAL A 745 -9.94 39.88 17.05
C VAL A 745 -9.57 41.22 17.73
N LEU A 746 -8.59 41.91 17.20
CA LEU A 746 -8.15 43.20 17.73
C LEU A 746 -9.26 44.26 17.64
N GLY A 747 -10.03 44.24 16.54
CA GLY A 747 -11.18 45.14 16.37
C GLY A 747 -12.25 44.93 17.45
N THR A 748 -12.55 43.68 17.81
CA THR A 748 -13.50 43.39 18.93
C THR A 748 -12.92 43.79 20.27
N TYR A 749 -11.63 43.52 20.52
CA TYR A 749 -10.93 43.95 21.73
C TYR A 749 -10.98 45.46 21.91
N LEU A 750 -10.56 46.24 20.90
CA LEU A 750 -10.52 47.69 20.93
C LEU A 750 -11.91 48.31 21.07
N TRP A 751 -12.93 47.72 20.44
CA TRP A 751 -14.32 48.14 20.57
C TRP A 751 -14.77 48.11 22.04
N VAL A 752 -14.44 47.05 22.82
CA VAL A 752 -14.75 46.96 24.25
C VAL A 752 -13.89 47.92 25.06
N VAL A 753 -12.59 48.03 24.75
CA VAL A 753 -11.69 48.95 25.43
C VAL A 753 -12.19 50.40 25.32
N TRP A 754 -12.69 50.82 24.15
CA TRP A 754 -13.21 52.17 23.94
C TRP A 754 -14.56 52.44 24.62
N ASN A 755 -15.40 51.39 24.76
CA ASN A 755 -16.73 51.54 25.37
C ASN A 755 -16.73 51.33 26.91
N HIS A 756 -15.90 50.41 27.42
CA HIS A 756 -15.92 49.95 28.80
C HIS A 756 -14.58 50.08 29.52
N GLY A 757 -13.52 50.52 28.82
CA GLY A 757 -12.15 50.54 29.34
C GLY A 757 -11.45 49.18 29.24
N PRO A 758 -10.11 49.16 29.49
CA PRO A 758 -9.35 47.91 29.54
C PRO A 758 -9.71 47.13 30.80
N GLY A 759 -9.82 45.81 30.68
CA GLY A 759 -10.14 44.90 31.79
C GLY A 759 -10.71 43.56 31.36
N ALA A 760 -11.26 42.80 32.28
CA ALA A 760 -11.81 41.47 32.07
C ALA A 760 -12.83 41.39 30.91
N PRO A 761 -13.74 42.35 30.68
CA PRO A 761 -14.65 42.32 29.53
C PRO A 761 -13.92 42.35 28.19
N ALA A 762 -12.87 43.18 28.05
CA ALA A 762 -12.08 43.27 26.83
C ALA A 762 -11.28 41.98 26.56
N ALA A 763 -10.67 41.42 27.61
CA ALA A 763 -9.96 40.12 27.49
C ALA A 763 -10.93 39.00 27.13
N THR A 764 -12.12 38.92 27.76
CA THR A 764 -13.16 37.93 27.41
C THR A 764 -13.56 38.07 25.94
N MET A 765 -13.72 39.30 25.43
CA MET A 765 -14.11 39.56 24.07
C MET A 765 -13.05 39.08 23.07
N ALA A 766 -11.77 39.39 23.33
CA ALA A 766 -10.67 38.94 22.51
C ALA A 766 -10.59 37.40 22.49
N PHE A 767 -10.70 36.79 23.67
CA PHE A 767 -10.70 35.34 23.82
C PHE A 767 -11.86 34.64 23.04
N MET A 768 -13.08 35.16 23.20
CA MET A 768 -14.26 34.66 22.46
C MET A 768 -14.12 34.83 20.95
N ALA A 769 -13.64 35.99 20.50
CA ALA A 769 -13.44 36.25 19.06
C ALA A 769 -12.41 35.28 18.47
N LEU A 770 -11.31 35.06 19.18
CA LEU A 770 -10.25 34.16 18.73
C LEU A 770 -10.74 32.73 18.59
N VAL A 771 -11.41 32.19 19.61
CA VAL A 771 -11.92 30.80 19.55
C VAL A 771 -12.99 30.62 18.48
N LEU A 772 -13.88 31.58 18.30
CA LEU A 772 -14.99 31.47 17.36
C LEU A 772 -14.56 31.66 15.89
N ILE A 773 -13.45 32.38 15.63
CA ILE A 773 -12.96 32.59 14.26
C ILE A 773 -12.25 31.33 13.72
N HIS A 774 -11.65 30.50 14.57
CA HIS A 774 -10.86 29.32 14.20
C HIS A 774 -11.63 28.26 13.41
N PRO A 775 -12.86 27.81 13.79
CA PRO A 775 -13.63 26.88 12.98
C PRO A 775 -13.96 27.42 11.58
N PHE A 776 -14.23 28.71 11.44
CA PHE A 776 -14.46 29.34 10.13
C PHE A 776 -13.17 29.40 9.31
N GLN A 777 -12.03 29.65 9.96
CA GLN A 777 -10.72 29.57 9.31
C GLN A 777 -10.42 28.15 8.87
N ALA A 778 -10.77 27.12 9.64
CA ALA A 778 -10.65 25.73 9.23
C ALA A 778 -11.49 25.44 7.97
N MET A 779 -12.70 25.97 7.86
CA MET A 779 -13.52 25.90 6.65
C MET A 779 -12.81 26.55 5.46
N SER A 780 -12.20 27.71 5.66
CA SER A 780 -11.45 28.43 4.62
C SER A 780 -10.18 27.67 4.20
N CYS A 781 -9.46 27.05 5.13
CA CYS A 781 -8.24 26.28 4.87
C CYS A 781 -8.45 24.99 4.07
N ARG A 782 -9.69 24.54 3.84
CA ARG A 782 -10.01 23.34 3.03
C ARG A 782 -9.53 23.48 1.59
N SER A 783 -9.54 24.69 1.03
CA SER A 783 -8.99 24.96 -0.29
C SER A 783 -8.41 26.37 -0.36
N THR A 784 -7.31 26.49 -1.11
CA THR A 784 -6.69 27.78 -1.41
C THR A 784 -7.32 28.49 -2.62
N ARG A 785 -8.13 27.78 -3.42
CA ARG A 785 -8.74 28.27 -4.67
C ARG A 785 -10.26 28.31 -4.62
N LEU A 786 -10.87 27.22 -4.12
CA LEU A 786 -12.32 27.07 -4.07
C LEU A 786 -12.86 27.65 -2.76
N ASN A 787 -14.03 28.23 -2.84
CA ASN A 787 -14.77 28.60 -1.64
C ASN A 787 -15.33 27.34 -0.96
N TRP A 788 -15.48 27.41 0.37
CA TRP A 788 -15.88 26.24 1.18
C TRP A 788 -17.22 25.63 0.73
N TRP A 789 -18.15 26.40 0.18
CA TRP A 789 -19.46 25.90 -0.35
C TRP A 789 -19.37 25.18 -1.68
N GLN A 790 -18.24 25.24 -2.38
CA GLN A 790 -17.97 24.51 -3.64
C GLN A 790 -17.30 23.16 -3.39
N LEU A 791 -16.91 22.88 -2.17
CA LEU A 791 -16.21 21.66 -1.79
C LEU A 791 -17.19 20.58 -1.32
N PRO A 792 -16.83 19.30 -1.44
CA PRO A 792 -17.61 18.22 -0.86
C PRO A 792 -17.89 18.45 0.63
N PRO A 793 -19.07 18.08 1.15
CA PRO A 793 -19.40 18.30 2.54
C PRO A 793 -18.47 17.52 3.47
N ASN A 794 -17.99 18.17 4.53
CA ASN A 794 -17.27 17.56 5.62
C ASN A 794 -18.11 17.70 6.90
N PRO A 795 -18.73 16.62 7.39
CA PRO A 795 -19.63 16.68 8.55
C PRO A 795 -18.91 16.95 9.87
N TRP A 796 -17.58 16.72 9.93
CA TRP A 796 -16.80 16.90 11.14
C TRP A 796 -16.54 18.37 11.47
N ILE A 797 -16.53 19.26 10.46
CA ILE A 797 -16.33 20.70 10.68
C ILE A 797 -17.51 21.34 11.42
N PRO A 798 -18.77 21.22 10.99
CA PRO A 798 -19.90 21.76 11.76
C PRO A 798 -20.03 21.09 13.12
N LEU A 799 -19.68 19.79 13.26
CA LEU A 799 -19.66 19.14 14.56
C LEU A 799 -18.60 19.75 15.49
N SER A 800 -17.41 20.06 14.97
CA SER A 800 -16.36 20.75 15.74
C SER A 800 -16.83 22.15 16.15
N LEU A 801 -17.51 22.89 15.28
CA LEU A 801 -18.08 24.22 15.59
C LEU A 801 -19.11 24.14 16.74
N ILE A 802 -20.02 23.16 16.69
CA ILE A 802 -21.03 22.95 17.76
C ILE A 802 -20.33 22.62 19.08
N ALA A 803 -19.34 21.73 19.06
CA ALA A 803 -18.57 21.39 20.25
C ALA A 803 -17.83 22.60 20.84
N LEU A 804 -17.22 23.42 19.97
CA LEU A 804 -16.54 24.65 20.39
C LEU A 804 -17.48 25.70 20.95
N LEU A 805 -18.65 25.89 20.37
CA LEU A 805 -19.69 26.77 20.92
C LEU A 805 -20.12 26.31 22.31
N ALA A 806 -20.30 25.01 22.52
CA ALA A 806 -20.65 24.46 23.82
C ALA A 806 -19.51 24.66 24.86
N LEU A 807 -18.26 24.39 24.47
CA LEU A 807 -17.09 24.60 25.32
C LEU A 807 -16.91 26.07 25.69
N GLN A 808 -17.13 26.97 24.72
CA GLN A 808 -16.99 28.38 24.94
C GLN A 808 -18.11 28.97 25.80
N TRP A 809 -19.33 28.47 25.64
CA TRP A 809 -20.43 28.78 26.54
C TRP A 809 -20.11 28.33 27.97
N MET A 810 -19.58 27.11 28.16
CA MET A 810 -19.13 26.64 29.47
C MET A 810 -18.01 27.54 30.06
N ALA A 811 -17.08 28.01 29.25
CA ALA A 811 -15.96 28.86 29.67
C ALA A 811 -16.41 30.21 30.22
N VAL A 812 -17.59 30.68 29.82
CA VAL A 812 -18.14 32.00 30.27
C VAL A 812 -19.20 31.83 31.36
N GLU A 813 -20.04 30.80 31.32
CA GLU A 813 -21.21 30.63 32.20
C GLU A 813 -20.97 29.72 33.40
N LEU A 814 -19.98 28.84 33.38
CA LEU A 814 -19.68 27.98 34.53
C LEU A 814 -18.70 28.67 35.48
N ASP A 815 -19.16 29.05 36.68
CA ASP A 815 -18.36 29.80 37.65
C ASP A 815 -16.95 29.24 37.91
N PRO A 816 -16.72 27.91 38.06
CA PRO A 816 -15.36 27.43 38.29
C PRO A 816 -14.44 27.64 37.06
N LEU A 817 -14.99 27.53 35.85
CA LEU A 817 -14.23 27.69 34.62
C LEU A 817 -14.05 29.20 34.26
N ALA A 818 -15.10 29.97 34.44
CA ALA A 818 -15.06 31.40 34.23
C ALA A 818 -14.06 32.09 35.19
N SER A 819 -14.04 31.70 36.47
CA SER A 819 -13.06 32.24 37.42
C SER A 819 -11.62 31.82 37.08
N LEU A 820 -11.42 30.58 36.60
CA LEU A 820 -10.11 30.06 36.16
C LEU A 820 -9.60 30.81 34.92
N LEU A 821 -10.48 31.03 33.95
CA LEU A 821 -10.13 31.68 32.69
C LEU A 821 -10.22 33.21 32.75
N GLY A 822 -10.67 33.80 33.88
CA GLY A 822 -10.85 35.25 34.03
C GLY A 822 -11.90 35.82 33.08
N THR A 823 -12.92 35.03 32.70
CA THR A 823 -14.00 35.46 31.79
C THR A 823 -15.17 36.07 32.53
N VAL A 824 -15.88 36.97 31.86
CA VAL A 824 -17.08 37.61 32.36
C VAL A 824 -18.23 37.55 31.36
N PRO A 825 -19.50 37.54 31.82
CA PRO A 825 -20.65 37.56 30.92
C PRO A 825 -20.65 38.73 29.96
N LEU A 826 -21.02 38.49 28.70
CA LEU A 826 -21.06 39.50 27.63
C LEU A 826 -22.47 40.07 27.46
N THR A 827 -22.55 41.40 27.17
CA THR A 827 -23.80 42.07 26.86
C THR A 827 -24.29 41.71 25.45
N ARG A 828 -25.57 42.06 25.15
CA ARG A 828 -26.09 41.82 23.76
C ARG A 828 -25.34 42.62 22.69
N ALA A 829 -24.85 43.82 23.03
CA ALA A 829 -24.05 44.65 22.13
C ALA A 829 -22.67 43.98 21.87
N ASP A 830 -22.07 43.40 22.93
CA ASP A 830 -20.81 42.64 22.78
C ASP A 830 -20.95 41.45 21.85
N TRP A 831 -22.05 40.70 21.93
CA TRP A 831 -22.33 39.61 21.02
C TRP A 831 -22.46 40.04 19.55
N LEU A 832 -23.03 41.22 19.26
CA LEU A 832 -23.10 41.78 17.89
C LEU A 832 -21.72 42.20 17.39
N ALA A 833 -20.92 42.85 18.23
CA ALA A 833 -19.55 43.23 17.92
C ALA A 833 -18.69 41.99 17.69
N LEU A 834 -18.84 40.95 18.54
CA LEU A 834 -18.18 39.68 18.41
C LEU A 834 -18.52 38.99 17.06
N ALA A 835 -19.80 38.89 16.73
CA ALA A 835 -20.23 38.28 15.45
C ALA A 835 -19.64 39.05 14.26
N SER A 836 -19.60 40.38 14.31
CA SER A 836 -19.00 41.16 13.22
C SER A 836 -17.50 40.91 13.11
N GLY A 837 -16.76 40.94 14.25
CA GLY A 837 -15.31 40.72 14.28
C GLY A 837 -14.88 39.31 13.82
N VAL A 838 -15.74 38.31 14.04
CA VAL A 838 -15.52 36.94 13.57
C VAL A 838 -15.84 36.76 12.09
N LEU A 839 -16.95 37.30 11.62
CA LEU A 839 -17.45 37.00 10.27
C LEU A 839 -16.79 37.81 9.16
N TRP A 840 -16.44 39.09 9.40
CA TRP A 840 -15.89 39.93 8.33
C TRP A 840 -14.51 39.45 7.83
N PRO A 841 -13.56 38.98 8.66
CA PRO A 841 -12.28 38.48 8.14
C PRO A 841 -12.45 37.25 7.27
N VAL A 842 -13.33 36.35 7.69
CA VAL A 842 -13.63 35.13 6.94
C VAL A 842 -14.32 35.46 5.61
N ALA A 843 -15.27 36.40 5.62
CA ALA A 843 -15.92 36.90 4.41
C ALA A 843 -14.91 37.54 3.44
N ALA A 844 -13.97 38.32 3.99
CA ALA A 844 -12.90 38.92 3.21
C ALA A 844 -11.97 37.87 2.58
N LEU A 845 -11.61 36.82 3.33
CA LEU A 845 -10.81 35.71 2.80
C LEU A 845 -11.52 34.97 1.65
N GLU A 846 -12.80 34.69 1.82
CA GLU A 846 -13.59 34.01 0.77
C GLU A 846 -13.81 34.94 -0.45
N ALA A 847 -13.95 36.24 -0.25
CA ALA A 847 -14.02 37.25 -1.32
C ALA A 847 -12.68 37.35 -2.08
N LEU A 848 -11.55 37.32 -1.38
CA LEU A 848 -10.22 37.33 -1.98
C LEU A 848 -9.99 36.05 -2.85
N LYS A 849 -10.44 34.89 -2.41
CA LYS A 849 -10.40 33.68 -3.21
C LYS A 849 -11.24 33.78 -4.49
N ALA A 850 -12.45 34.32 -4.37
CA ALA A 850 -13.33 34.57 -5.52
C ALA A 850 -12.71 35.55 -6.50
N TRP A 851 -12.15 36.66 -5.99
CA TRP A 851 -11.49 37.69 -6.82
C TRP A 851 -10.25 37.16 -7.51
N GLY A 852 -9.41 36.37 -6.78
CA GLY A 852 -8.21 35.76 -7.35
C GLY A 852 -8.50 34.84 -8.53
N ARG A 853 -9.65 34.17 -8.54
CA ARG A 853 -10.12 33.35 -9.70
C ARG A 853 -10.49 34.24 -10.92
N TYR A 854 -11.10 35.40 -10.67
CA TYR A 854 -11.49 36.30 -11.75
C TYR A 854 -10.31 37.02 -12.40
N THR A 855 -9.27 37.33 -11.64
CA THR A 855 -8.17 38.19 -12.08
C THR A 855 -6.95 37.42 -12.55
N SER A 856 -6.97 36.08 -12.52
CA SER A 856 -5.78 35.23 -12.72
C SER A 856 -4.56 35.59 -11.82
N LEU A 857 -4.73 36.56 -10.94
CA LEU A 857 -3.78 36.95 -9.88
C LEU A 857 -3.81 35.96 -8.70
N GLY A 858 -4.66 34.92 -8.76
CA GLY A 858 -4.56 33.77 -7.87
C GLY A 858 -3.14 33.25 -8.01
N LEU A 859 -2.34 33.40 -6.94
CA LEU A 859 -1.01 32.80 -6.86
C LEU A 859 -1.15 31.36 -7.34
N PRO A 860 -0.66 30.99 -8.53
CA PRO A 860 -0.78 29.61 -8.97
C PRO A 860 -0.10 28.75 -7.91
N ASP A 861 -0.74 27.66 -7.49
CA ASP A 861 0.03 26.53 -6.99
C ASP A 861 1.12 26.28 -8.02
N PRO A 862 2.33 25.93 -7.62
CA PRO A 862 3.44 25.85 -8.54
C PRO A 862 2.98 25.15 -9.81
N THR A 863 3.05 25.87 -10.92
CA THR A 863 2.82 25.28 -12.25
C THR A 863 3.68 24.05 -12.31
N PRO A 864 3.14 22.90 -12.72
CA PRO A 864 3.97 21.74 -12.93
C PRO A 864 5.15 22.19 -13.79
N ALA A 865 6.34 21.79 -13.39
CA ALA A 865 7.49 21.92 -14.27
C ALA A 865 7.06 21.34 -15.63
N PRO A 866 7.28 22.05 -16.75
CA PRO A 866 6.92 21.50 -18.05
C PRO A 866 7.52 20.09 -18.15
N PRO A 867 6.83 19.12 -18.76
CA PRO A 867 7.39 17.82 -18.96
C PRO A 867 8.78 18.03 -19.58
N ARG A 868 9.80 17.48 -18.93
CA ARG A 868 11.16 17.57 -19.46
C ARG A 868 11.10 16.92 -20.83
N GLU A 869 11.21 17.74 -21.88
CA GLU A 869 11.28 17.26 -23.27
C GLU A 869 12.39 16.23 -23.33
N ASP A 870 12.05 15.03 -23.74
CA ASP A 870 12.98 13.96 -24.00
C ASP A 870 13.96 14.42 -25.10
N SER A 871 15.10 14.96 -24.70
CA SER A 871 16.23 15.09 -25.61
C SER A 871 16.81 13.67 -25.82
N VAL A 872 16.11 12.90 -26.62
CA VAL A 872 16.64 11.66 -27.19
C VAL A 872 17.70 12.05 -28.21
N THR A 873 18.92 12.32 -27.78
CA THR A 873 20.08 12.26 -28.63
C THR A 873 20.41 10.78 -28.83
N THR A 874 19.83 10.20 -29.85
CA THR A 874 20.32 8.97 -30.45
C THR A 874 21.71 9.20 -31.01
N THR A 875 22.74 8.86 -30.27
CA THR A 875 24.06 8.61 -30.83
C THR A 875 24.10 7.16 -31.31
N PRO A 876 24.31 6.88 -32.60
CA PRO A 876 24.51 5.53 -33.08
C PRO A 876 25.89 5.04 -32.61
N ARG A 877 25.95 4.03 -31.77
CA ARG A 877 27.20 3.29 -31.57
C ARG A 877 27.52 2.51 -32.84
N LYS A 878 28.59 2.90 -33.47
CA LYS A 878 29.29 2.13 -34.52
C LYS A 878 30.02 0.94 -33.88
N SER A 879 29.92 -0.19 -34.58
CA SER A 879 30.63 -1.49 -34.56
C SER A 879 30.39 -2.36 -33.34
#